data_f2d23df77d602cdc75103ae157bd2176
#
_entry.id   f2d23df77d602cdc75103ae157bd2176
#
_cell.length_a   1.000
_cell.length_b   1.000
_cell.length_c   1.000
_cell.angle_alpha   90.00
_cell.angle_beta   90.00
_cell.angle_gamma   90.00
#
_symmetry.space_group_name_H-M   'P 1'
#
loop_
_entity.id
_entity.type
_entity.pdbx_description
1 polymer ?
#
loop_
_entity_poly.entity_id
_entity_poly.type
_entity_poly.pdbx_seq_one_letter_code
_entity_poly.pdbx_strand_id
1 'polypeptide(L)'
;VQWIAEREWVYRVVFDAPAQPSEGHTFTDLVFEGLDTLATVTLNGVEILKADNMHVSYRASVDDAIKPGASNTLEIVFDSALLRGRELVESHPEHQHWSRQTENSRIPVRKAQYNWGWDWGPILMTAGPWRPVYLEQYTSMVEDVWAQYTLSDDFKSASGRLLARIRDSRSDADRVLLSLSRDGKKVFEKSTSISDGLAEAEFTLDDVSLWHPFGYGAQDRYELSAELLRADTRLDSASKLIGFRRSELIQEPDSHGKSFYFRINGIDVFAGGSCWIPGDSFLAQMSPDRYRSWMKLLARGNQIMIRVWGGGIYEDDAFLDACDELGILIWHDFAFACGNYPAYPAFLENVEHEARQNLRRMRTHPSVVIWAGSNEDYQVLERYKLEYNYEDKDPQSWLKTTFPARYTYEYLLPKLVEEEDPGMPYHPTSPWGDGKISSDPTVGDIHQWDSKSPPSLLTSPSLTTLVWHGQMKRYQDCSELSGRFISEFGMEGYPHLSTTNRMITSSSQRHPGSRAMDFRNKAIDHERRLVTYVAENLQIRYDLPGYTHLTQVVQAEAMHFAYKTWRRMWGTPGARRCGGVLVWQLNDCWPTMSWAVVDYHGVPKPAYYAIARALRPLDVGVSRSCPDWTSGHADPTAAMTTEFEVWIASSRVEAVKARLEVKFISIGTGKEVRDAIIKDVMADANATTEVIKDTHSTPGNEDGTAWELY
;
A
#
# COMPACT_ATOMS: atom_id res chain seq x y z
N VAL A 1 18.25 6.46 -22.69
CA VAL A 1 18.59 6.29 -21.24
C VAL A 1 18.76 4.83 -20.84
N GLN A 2 18.30 3.85 -21.65
CA GLN A 2 18.37 2.42 -21.30
C GLN A 2 19.82 1.90 -21.12
N TRP A 3 20.78 2.48 -21.83
CA TRP A 3 22.22 2.14 -21.70
C TRP A 3 22.77 2.36 -20.28
N ILE A 4 22.10 3.17 -19.45
CA ILE A 4 22.47 3.43 -18.05
C ILE A 4 22.41 2.12 -17.24
N ALA A 5 21.43 1.28 -17.52
CA ALA A 5 21.25 -0.01 -16.86
C ALA A 5 22.35 -1.04 -17.16
N GLU A 6 23.12 -0.84 -18.24
CA GLU A 6 24.15 -1.76 -18.72
C GLU A 6 25.57 -1.32 -18.35
N ARG A 7 25.71 -0.41 -17.39
CA ARG A 7 27.00 0.16 -16.98
C ARG A 7 27.23 0.02 -15.50
N GLU A 8 28.49 -0.06 -15.12
CA GLU A 8 28.94 0.18 -13.75
C GLU A 8 28.96 1.67 -13.46
N TRP A 9 28.66 2.02 -12.22
CA TRP A 9 28.66 3.40 -11.75
C TRP A 9 29.55 3.56 -10.54
N VAL A 10 30.44 4.56 -10.57
CA VAL A 10 31.39 4.83 -9.49
C VAL A 10 31.07 6.16 -8.83
N TYR A 11 30.84 6.12 -7.53
CA TYR A 11 30.72 7.30 -6.67
C TYR A 11 32.00 7.42 -5.86
N ARG A 12 32.63 8.58 -5.92
CA ARG A 12 33.86 8.86 -5.16
C ARG A 12 33.72 10.19 -4.45
N VAL A 13 34.05 10.19 -3.14
CA VAL A 13 34.13 11.40 -2.33
C VAL A 13 35.40 11.39 -1.53
N VAL A 14 35.99 12.59 -1.39
CA VAL A 14 37.10 12.86 -0.48
C VAL A 14 36.55 13.68 0.68
N PHE A 15 36.84 13.26 1.90
CA PHE A 15 36.34 13.91 3.11
C PHE A 15 37.40 13.86 4.22
N ASP A 16 37.37 14.84 5.11
CA ASP A 16 38.21 14.85 6.31
C ASP A 16 37.49 14.16 7.46
N ALA A 17 38.10 13.10 7.98
CA ALA A 17 37.54 12.41 9.15
C ALA A 17 37.81 13.20 10.43
N PRO A 18 36.91 13.17 11.42
CA PRO A 18 37.17 13.69 12.75
C PRO A 18 38.45 13.10 13.34
N ALA A 19 39.20 13.88 14.13
CA ALA A 19 40.29 13.34 14.93
C ALA A 19 39.73 12.38 15.99
N GLN A 20 40.51 11.34 16.33
CA GLN A 20 40.11 10.48 17.44
C GLN A 20 40.01 11.30 18.74
N PRO A 21 39.00 11.05 19.58
CA PRO A 21 38.95 11.68 20.90
C PRO A 21 40.18 11.35 21.72
N SER A 22 40.63 12.33 22.51
CA SER A 22 41.85 12.21 23.32
C SER A 22 41.76 11.19 24.47
N GLU A 23 40.55 10.74 24.81
CA GLU A 23 40.31 9.77 25.88
C GLU A 23 39.32 8.68 25.41
N GLY A 24 39.73 7.43 25.56
CA GLY A 24 38.93 6.24 25.26
C GLY A 24 38.97 5.82 23.78
N HIS A 25 38.77 4.55 23.53
CA HIS A 25 38.62 4.00 22.18
C HIS A 25 37.21 4.26 21.72
N THR A 26 37.00 4.98 20.69
CA THR A 26 35.75 5.12 19.97
C THR A 26 35.75 4.17 18.79
N PHE A 27 34.59 3.54 18.53
CA PHE A 27 34.35 2.83 17.27
C PHE A 27 33.95 3.85 16.23
N THR A 28 34.37 3.61 15.03
CA THR A 28 33.96 4.41 13.87
C THR A 28 33.36 3.50 12.83
N ASP A 29 32.09 3.73 12.57
CA ASP A 29 31.34 3.01 11.53
C ASP A 29 31.02 3.96 10.37
N LEU A 30 31.08 3.47 9.14
CA LEU A 30 30.40 4.03 7.99
C LEU A 30 29.01 3.38 7.90
N VAL A 31 27.98 4.21 7.91
CA VAL A 31 26.59 3.79 7.79
C VAL A 31 26.06 4.19 6.42
N PHE A 32 25.45 3.23 5.73
CA PHE A 32 24.79 3.40 4.43
C PHE A 32 23.33 3.04 4.61
N GLU A 33 22.42 4.01 4.69
CA GLU A 33 21.00 3.73 4.90
C GLU A 33 20.30 3.09 3.70
N GLY A 34 20.93 3.14 2.52
CA GLY A 34 20.46 2.44 1.33
C GLY A 34 21.42 2.55 0.17
N LEU A 35 21.86 1.40 -0.34
CA LEU A 35 22.70 1.26 -1.54
C LEU A 35 21.90 0.56 -2.64
N ASP A 36 21.72 1.19 -3.79
CA ASP A 36 20.95 0.67 -4.90
C ASP A 36 21.89 0.22 -6.05
N THR A 37 22.26 -1.04 -6.11
CA THR A 37 21.88 -2.24 -5.36
C THR A 37 23.11 -3.07 -5.02
N LEU A 38 23.77 -3.62 -6.06
CA LEU A 38 24.96 -4.46 -5.96
C LEU A 38 26.19 -3.57 -5.92
N ALA A 39 26.82 -3.46 -4.75
CA ALA A 39 27.90 -2.49 -4.58
C ALA A 39 29.12 -3.08 -3.87
N THR A 40 30.30 -2.64 -4.29
CA THR A 40 31.55 -2.83 -3.55
C THR A 40 32.02 -1.48 -3.04
N VAL A 41 32.23 -1.39 -1.72
CA VAL A 41 32.63 -0.16 -1.03
C VAL A 41 34.10 -0.28 -0.58
N THR A 42 34.89 0.72 -0.91
CA THR A 42 36.28 0.82 -0.44
C THR A 42 36.53 2.14 0.27
N LEU A 43 37.30 2.09 1.36
CA LEU A 43 37.80 3.26 2.06
C LEU A 43 39.34 3.27 1.99
N ASN A 44 39.93 4.32 1.42
CA ASN A 44 41.36 4.44 1.20
C ASN A 44 41.99 3.26 0.44
N GLY A 45 41.18 2.64 -0.45
CA GLY A 45 41.59 1.47 -1.24
C GLY A 45 41.43 0.12 -0.54
N VAL A 46 40.90 0.10 0.69
CA VAL A 46 40.57 -1.14 1.43
C VAL A 46 39.10 -1.45 1.23
N GLU A 47 38.73 -2.66 0.80
CA GLU A 47 37.34 -3.13 0.73
C GLU A 47 36.77 -3.24 2.14
N ILE A 48 35.67 -2.55 2.42
CA ILE A 48 35.03 -2.51 3.74
C ILE A 48 33.63 -3.12 3.74
N LEU A 49 32.98 -3.22 2.55
CA LEU A 49 31.61 -3.70 2.45
C LEU A 49 31.29 -4.20 1.04
N LYS A 50 30.48 -5.26 0.93
CA LYS A 50 29.71 -5.63 -0.26
C LYS A 50 28.24 -5.57 0.06
N ALA A 51 27.46 -4.95 -0.82
CA ALA A 51 26.01 -4.82 -0.73
C ALA A 51 25.33 -5.52 -1.90
N ASP A 52 24.16 -6.13 -1.66
CA ASP A 52 23.36 -6.84 -2.67
C ASP A 52 21.85 -6.63 -2.52
N ASN A 53 21.46 -5.69 -1.63
CA ASN A 53 20.06 -5.41 -1.32
C ASN A 53 19.85 -3.92 -1.08
N MET A 54 18.94 -3.28 -1.85
CA MET A 54 18.68 -1.87 -1.68
C MET A 54 17.72 -1.54 -0.52
N HIS A 55 17.04 -2.55 0.04
CA HIS A 55 16.00 -2.42 1.05
C HIS A 55 16.53 -2.48 2.49
N VAL A 56 17.84 -2.61 2.65
CA VAL A 56 18.51 -2.68 3.95
C VAL A 56 19.51 -1.55 4.13
N SER A 57 19.78 -1.19 5.37
CA SER A 57 20.93 -0.37 5.72
C SER A 57 22.14 -1.25 6.06
N TYR A 58 23.31 -0.76 5.71
CA TYR A 58 24.58 -1.43 5.97
C TYR A 58 25.41 -0.60 6.92
N ARG A 59 26.14 -1.28 7.79
CA ARG A 59 27.08 -0.67 8.72
C ARG A 59 28.42 -1.41 8.62
N ALA A 60 29.47 -0.69 8.36
CA ALA A 60 30.83 -1.22 8.27
C ALA A 60 31.75 -0.53 9.30
N SER A 61 32.40 -1.31 10.16
CA SER A 61 33.49 -0.78 11.00
C SER A 61 34.66 -0.37 10.10
N VAL A 62 35.14 0.83 10.32
CA VAL A 62 36.23 1.42 9.52
C VAL A 62 37.47 1.79 10.34
N ASP A 63 37.54 1.37 11.58
CA ASP A 63 38.64 1.69 12.51
C ASP A 63 40.03 1.38 11.91
N ASP A 64 40.15 0.26 11.16
CA ASP A 64 41.42 -0.16 10.53
C ASP A 64 41.69 0.53 9.19
N ALA A 65 40.68 1.14 8.55
CA ALA A 65 40.79 1.70 7.19
C ALA A 65 40.76 3.24 7.17
N ILE A 66 40.16 3.87 8.19
CA ILE A 66 40.02 5.33 8.31
C ILE A 66 41.34 5.98 8.78
N LYS A 67 41.60 7.18 8.31
CA LYS A 67 42.69 8.04 8.74
C LYS A 67 42.12 9.17 9.60
N PRO A 68 42.08 9.06 10.93
CA PRO A 68 41.51 10.07 11.80
C PRO A 68 42.25 11.42 11.68
N GLY A 69 41.52 12.52 11.66
CA GLY A 69 42.05 13.87 11.50
C GLY A 69 42.73 14.16 10.18
N ALA A 70 42.49 13.33 9.18
CA ALA A 70 43.14 13.45 7.86
C ALA A 70 42.11 13.20 6.75
N SER A 71 42.55 13.46 5.51
CA SER A 71 41.74 13.24 4.31
C SER A 71 41.61 11.76 3.98
N ASN A 72 40.40 11.32 3.70
CA ASN A 72 40.02 9.96 3.35
C ASN A 72 39.30 9.94 2.00
N THR A 73 39.44 8.86 1.27
CA THR A 73 38.73 8.62 0.00
C THR A 73 37.77 7.44 0.15
N LEU A 74 36.49 7.71 0.03
CA LEU A 74 35.44 6.69 -0.08
C LEU A 74 35.08 6.49 -1.55
N GLU A 75 35.09 5.25 -2.00
CA GLU A 75 34.65 4.87 -3.33
C GLU A 75 33.62 3.75 -3.25
N ILE A 76 32.52 3.90 -3.99
CA ILE A 76 31.45 2.91 -4.10
C ILE A 76 31.29 2.59 -5.58
N VAL A 77 31.48 1.34 -5.93
CA VAL A 77 31.29 0.82 -7.29
C VAL A 77 29.99 0.02 -7.31
N PHE A 78 29.05 0.45 -8.13
CA PHE A 78 27.78 -0.25 -8.36
C PHE A 78 27.84 -1.05 -9.65
N ASP A 79 27.64 -2.35 -9.57
CA ASP A 79 27.45 -3.23 -10.72
C ASP A 79 26.09 -2.96 -11.39
N SER A 80 25.97 -3.34 -12.66
CA SER A 80 24.70 -3.34 -13.35
C SER A 80 23.73 -4.36 -12.74
N ALA A 81 22.68 -3.89 -12.07
CA ALA A 81 21.64 -4.77 -11.54
C ALA A 81 20.91 -5.57 -12.64
N LEU A 82 20.81 -5.02 -13.85
CA LEU A 82 20.21 -5.69 -15.01
C LEU A 82 21.08 -6.88 -15.48
N LEU A 83 22.39 -6.65 -15.70
CA LEU A 83 23.30 -7.68 -16.20
C LEU A 83 23.53 -8.76 -15.14
N ARG A 84 23.75 -8.36 -13.89
CA ARG A 84 23.87 -9.30 -12.76
C ARG A 84 22.60 -10.12 -12.54
N GLY A 85 21.42 -9.51 -12.69
CA GLY A 85 20.16 -10.23 -12.64
C GLY A 85 20.02 -11.30 -13.73
N ARG A 86 20.48 -11.01 -14.96
CA ARG A 86 20.55 -11.99 -16.06
C ARG A 86 21.51 -13.14 -15.73
N GLU A 87 22.71 -12.83 -15.24
CA GLU A 87 23.68 -13.84 -14.78
C GLU A 87 23.13 -14.73 -13.67
N LEU A 88 22.40 -14.15 -12.70
CA LEU A 88 21.75 -14.91 -11.64
C LEU A 88 20.66 -15.86 -12.16
N VAL A 89 19.87 -15.42 -13.14
CA VAL A 89 18.89 -16.28 -13.82
C VAL A 89 19.58 -17.43 -14.55
N GLU A 90 20.68 -17.15 -15.25
CA GLU A 90 21.45 -18.16 -15.98
C GLU A 90 22.18 -19.13 -15.06
N SER A 91 22.64 -18.67 -13.89
CA SER A 91 23.35 -19.50 -12.90
C SER A 91 22.45 -20.42 -12.09
N HIS A 92 21.12 -20.17 -12.10
CA HIS A 92 20.12 -20.97 -11.39
C HIS A 92 19.05 -21.52 -12.36
N PRO A 93 19.44 -22.36 -13.33
CA PRO A 93 18.53 -22.91 -14.33
C PRO A 93 17.51 -23.91 -13.74
N GLU A 94 17.75 -24.40 -12.53
CA GLU A 94 16.81 -25.25 -11.77
C GLU A 94 15.58 -24.49 -11.31
N HIS A 95 15.63 -23.15 -11.18
CA HIS A 95 14.53 -22.32 -10.79
C HIS A 95 13.80 -21.72 -12.00
N GLN A 96 12.47 -21.80 -12.00
CA GLN A 96 11.63 -21.18 -13.03
C GLN A 96 11.39 -19.70 -12.73
N HIS A 97 12.28 -18.81 -13.19
CA HIS A 97 12.18 -17.36 -13.01
C HIS A 97 11.07 -16.75 -13.88
N TRP A 98 9.82 -16.92 -13.49
CA TRP A 98 8.68 -16.29 -14.17
C TRP A 98 8.36 -14.93 -13.56
N SER A 99 8.13 -13.95 -14.41
CA SER A 99 7.61 -12.65 -14.04
C SER A 99 6.47 -12.23 -14.94
N ARG A 100 5.55 -11.43 -14.39
CA ARG A 100 4.53 -10.74 -15.18
C ARG A 100 5.04 -9.35 -15.54
N GLN A 101 4.75 -8.88 -16.75
CA GLN A 101 4.93 -7.50 -17.25
C GLN A 101 6.35 -7.04 -17.52
N THR A 102 7.39 -7.68 -17.02
CA THR A 102 8.76 -7.21 -17.15
C THR A 102 9.74 -8.36 -17.40
N GLU A 103 11.03 -8.05 -17.48
CA GLU A 103 12.10 -9.03 -17.67
C GLU A 103 12.33 -9.89 -16.41
N ASN A 104 12.61 -11.18 -16.57
CA ASN A 104 12.82 -12.12 -15.47
C ASN A 104 14.06 -11.83 -14.62
N SER A 105 15.03 -11.07 -15.15
CA SER A 105 16.22 -10.65 -14.41
C SER A 105 15.96 -9.88 -13.13
N ARG A 106 14.75 -9.33 -12.95
CA ARG A 106 14.37 -8.65 -11.71
C ARG A 106 14.14 -9.59 -10.53
N ILE A 107 13.80 -10.85 -10.81
CA ILE A 107 13.33 -11.81 -9.79
C ILE A 107 14.43 -12.14 -8.75
N PRO A 108 15.69 -12.45 -9.12
CA PRO A 108 16.72 -12.75 -8.14
C PRO A 108 17.40 -11.52 -7.51
N VAL A 109 17.06 -10.29 -7.90
CA VAL A 109 17.71 -9.06 -7.42
C VAL A 109 16.84 -8.36 -6.39
N ARG A 110 17.37 -8.11 -5.18
CA ARG A 110 16.68 -7.38 -4.13
C ARG A 110 16.72 -5.86 -4.37
N LYS A 111 16.00 -5.44 -5.40
CA LYS A 111 15.83 -4.06 -5.85
C LYS A 111 14.36 -3.78 -6.11
N ALA A 112 13.94 -2.54 -5.94
CA ALA A 112 12.58 -2.10 -6.25
C ALA A 112 12.19 -2.54 -7.67
N GLN A 113 11.19 -3.40 -7.77
CA GLN A 113 10.84 -4.14 -8.98
C GLN A 113 10.38 -3.22 -10.11
N TYR A 114 9.74 -2.08 -9.78
CA TYR A 114 9.26 -1.09 -10.75
C TYR A 114 10.38 -0.43 -11.57
N ASN A 115 11.64 -0.52 -11.15
CA ASN A 115 12.77 0.00 -11.93
C ASN A 115 12.97 -0.72 -13.26
N TRP A 116 12.51 -1.98 -13.38
CA TRP A 116 12.44 -2.70 -14.67
C TRP A 116 11.27 -2.27 -15.55
N GLY A 117 10.53 -1.22 -15.13
CA GLY A 117 9.29 -0.78 -15.75
C GLY A 117 8.07 -1.49 -15.16
N TRP A 118 6.92 -0.87 -15.34
CA TRP A 118 5.62 -1.42 -14.97
C TRP A 118 4.55 -0.92 -15.93
N ASP A 119 3.31 -1.43 -15.85
CA ASP A 119 2.20 -0.97 -16.69
C ASP A 119 1.69 0.46 -16.38
N TRP A 120 2.35 1.14 -15.44
CA TRP A 120 2.19 2.56 -15.10
C TRP A 120 3.51 3.32 -15.04
N GLY A 121 4.67 2.63 -15.06
CA GLY A 121 6.00 3.20 -14.86
C GLY A 121 6.99 2.92 -16.01
N PRO A 122 7.90 3.86 -16.31
CA PRO A 122 8.93 3.66 -17.33
C PRO A 122 10.02 2.73 -16.80
N ILE A 123 10.78 2.10 -17.71
CA ILE A 123 12.02 1.41 -17.36
C ILE A 123 13.08 2.47 -17.02
N LEU A 124 13.41 2.61 -15.73
CA LEU A 124 14.43 3.52 -15.24
C LEU A 124 15.23 2.82 -14.13
N MET A 125 16.33 2.19 -14.53
CA MET A 125 17.26 1.53 -13.61
C MET A 125 18.13 2.59 -12.94
N THR A 126 17.89 2.82 -11.66
CA THR A 126 18.73 3.65 -10.80
C THR A 126 19.93 2.86 -10.28
N ALA A 127 21.00 3.56 -9.90
CA ALA A 127 22.17 3.00 -9.23
C ALA A 127 22.82 4.09 -8.39
N GLY A 128 23.12 3.80 -7.12
CA GLY A 128 23.78 4.75 -6.24
C GLY A 128 23.32 4.68 -4.79
N PRO A 129 23.94 5.48 -3.90
CA PRO A 129 23.41 5.71 -2.57
C PRO A 129 22.09 6.50 -2.72
N TRP A 130 20.96 5.89 -2.36
CA TRP A 130 19.64 6.53 -2.48
C TRP A 130 19.10 7.05 -1.15
N ARG A 131 19.76 6.69 -0.06
CA ARG A 131 19.56 7.19 1.30
C ARG A 131 20.89 7.72 1.86
N PRO A 132 20.89 8.44 3.01
CA PRO A 132 22.09 9.03 3.59
C PRO A 132 23.26 8.06 3.80
N VAL A 133 24.49 8.59 3.67
CA VAL A 133 25.74 7.93 4.03
C VAL A 133 26.46 8.85 5.02
N TYR A 134 26.85 8.31 6.18
CA TYR A 134 27.51 9.09 7.23
C TYR A 134 28.48 8.27 8.07
N LEU A 135 29.41 8.98 8.74
CA LEU A 135 30.25 8.42 9.78
C LEU A 135 29.57 8.53 11.12
N GLU A 136 29.61 7.47 11.89
CA GLU A 136 29.14 7.42 13.26
C GLU A 136 30.26 7.01 14.18
N GLN A 137 30.55 7.83 15.20
CA GLN A 137 31.55 7.55 16.21
C GLN A 137 30.87 7.38 17.55
N TYR A 138 31.18 6.30 18.26
CA TYR A 138 30.58 5.97 19.55
C TYR A 138 31.51 5.13 20.43
N THR A 139 31.29 5.15 21.72
CA THR A 139 31.87 4.21 22.70
C THR A 139 30.87 3.08 22.97
N SER A 140 29.64 3.48 23.21
CA SER A 140 28.45 2.62 23.39
C SER A 140 27.26 3.37 22.82
N MET A 141 26.28 2.66 22.21
CA MET A 141 25.12 3.29 21.60
C MET A 141 23.84 2.53 21.88
N VAL A 142 22.73 3.24 21.85
CA VAL A 142 21.37 2.66 21.79
C VAL A 142 21.05 2.37 20.34
N GLU A 143 21.06 1.10 19.96
CA GLU A 143 20.83 0.66 18.59
C GLU A 143 19.34 0.70 18.20
N ASP A 144 18.45 0.36 19.14
CA ASP A 144 17.00 0.36 18.94
C ASP A 144 16.25 0.52 20.27
N VAL A 145 15.06 1.11 20.22
CA VAL A 145 14.13 1.19 21.35
C VAL A 145 12.71 0.91 20.90
N TRP A 146 11.98 0.05 21.64
CA TRP A 146 10.60 -0.34 21.32
C TRP A 146 9.82 -0.75 22.56
N ALA A 147 8.50 -0.89 22.41
CA ALA A 147 7.61 -1.38 23.45
C ALA A 147 6.87 -2.64 22.97
N GLN A 148 6.73 -3.63 23.85
CA GLN A 148 5.81 -4.75 23.73
C GLN A 148 4.74 -4.60 24.80
N TYR A 149 3.47 -4.54 24.43
CA TYR A 149 2.39 -4.25 25.37
C TYR A 149 1.09 -4.95 25.02
N THR A 150 0.24 -5.04 26.02
CA THR A 150 -1.16 -5.41 25.90
C THR A 150 -2.06 -4.35 26.53
N LEU A 151 -3.24 -4.17 25.97
CA LEU A 151 -4.28 -3.30 26.55
C LEU A 151 -5.28 -4.14 27.33
N SER A 152 -5.81 -3.59 28.42
CA SER A 152 -6.94 -4.16 29.14
C SER A 152 -8.17 -4.27 28.21
N ASP A 153 -9.13 -5.12 28.57
CA ASP A 153 -10.34 -5.33 27.77
C ASP A 153 -11.24 -4.08 27.69
N ASP A 154 -11.17 -3.21 28.68
CA ASP A 154 -11.87 -1.91 28.70
C ASP A 154 -11.06 -0.78 28.06
N PHE A 155 -9.86 -1.07 27.51
CA PHE A 155 -8.94 -0.14 26.86
C PHE A 155 -8.46 1.04 27.72
N LYS A 156 -8.52 0.94 29.06
CA LYS A 156 -8.12 2.02 29.95
C LYS A 156 -6.71 1.91 30.45
N SER A 157 -6.14 0.70 30.44
CA SER A 157 -4.76 0.49 30.91
C SER A 157 -3.93 -0.26 29.87
N ALA A 158 -2.62 -0.04 29.93
CA ALA A 158 -1.60 -0.73 29.16
C ALA A 158 -0.56 -1.31 30.11
N SER A 159 -0.15 -2.55 29.84
CA SER A 159 0.96 -3.18 30.56
C SER A 159 1.87 -3.93 29.60
N GLY A 160 3.16 -4.02 29.93
CA GLY A 160 4.12 -4.67 29.05
C GLY A 160 5.56 -4.36 29.42
N ARG A 161 6.41 -4.32 28.41
CA ARG A 161 7.85 -4.11 28.55
C ARG A 161 8.32 -3.02 27.60
N LEU A 162 9.15 -2.12 28.10
CA LEU A 162 9.98 -1.23 27.29
C LEU A 162 11.34 -1.89 27.12
N LEU A 163 11.86 -1.88 25.91
CA LEU A 163 13.09 -2.57 25.56
C LEU A 163 14.03 -1.62 24.81
N ALA A 164 15.33 -1.77 25.09
CA ALA A 164 16.38 -1.10 24.32
C ALA A 164 17.49 -2.09 23.98
N ARG A 165 17.91 -2.09 22.73
CA ARG A 165 19.08 -2.83 22.26
C ARG A 165 20.30 -1.93 22.32
N ILE A 166 21.33 -2.43 22.96
CA ILE A 166 22.56 -1.68 23.22
C ILE A 166 23.71 -2.34 22.50
N ARG A 167 24.46 -1.53 21.77
CA ARG A 167 25.76 -1.91 21.24
C ARG A 167 26.83 -1.34 22.17
N ASP A 168 27.38 -2.21 23.01
CA ASP A 168 28.45 -1.86 23.97
C ASP A 168 29.52 -2.95 23.96
N SER A 169 30.61 -2.72 23.24
CA SER A 169 31.70 -3.68 23.09
C SER A 169 32.66 -3.69 24.24
N ARG A 170 32.50 -2.79 25.22
CA ARG A 170 33.43 -2.63 26.34
C ARG A 170 32.84 -2.86 27.72
N SER A 171 31.53 -3.06 27.81
CA SER A 171 30.82 -3.08 29.08
C SER A 171 31.03 -1.79 29.89
N ASP A 172 31.20 -0.66 29.20
CA ASP A 172 31.40 0.65 29.82
C ASP A 172 30.08 1.24 30.35
N ALA A 173 28.95 0.88 29.74
CA ALA A 173 27.62 1.24 30.20
C ALA A 173 27.16 0.33 31.33
N ASP A 174 26.57 0.90 32.37
CA ASP A 174 26.11 0.15 33.54
C ASP A 174 24.58 0.00 33.59
N ARG A 175 23.84 0.93 32.99
CA ARG A 175 22.39 0.92 33.01
C ARG A 175 21.76 1.71 31.86
N VAL A 176 20.47 1.44 31.63
CA VAL A 176 19.62 2.22 30.73
C VAL A 176 18.45 2.80 31.53
N LEU A 177 18.17 4.07 31.32
CA LEU A 177 16.97 4.73 31.83
C LEU A 177 15.92 4.71 30.72
N LEU A 178 14.89 3.88 30.89
CA LEU A 178 13.76 3.78 29.98
C LEU A 178 12.61 4.65 30.47
N SER A 179 12.00 5.44 29.59
CA SER A 179 10.88 6.32 29.99
C SER A 179 9.83 6.45 28.88
N LEU A 180 8.60 6.73 29.32
CA LEU A 180 7.50 7.17 28.48
C LEU A 180 7.08 8.58 28.87
N SER A 181 6.90 9.44 27.87
CA SER A 181 6.41 10.81 28.06
C SER A 181 5.23 11.07 27.11
N ARG A 182 4.25 11.84 27.59
CA ARG A 182 3.15 12.35 26.76
C ARG A 182 3.00 13.84 26.97
N ASP A 183 2.90 14.60 25.88
CA ASP A 183 2.79 16.08 25.92
C ASP A 183 3.91 16.72 26.79
N GLY A 184 5.13 16.17 26.72
CA GLY A 184 6.29 16.60 27.49
C GLY A 184 6.24 16.24 28.97
N LYS A 185 5.25 15.49 29.44
CA LYS A 185 5.16 14.98 30.83
C LYS A 185 5.57 13.51 30.86
N LYS A 186 6.51 13.20 31.72
CA LYS A 186 6.93 11.84 32.01
C LYS A 186 5.78 11.09 32.73
N VAL A 187 5.33 9.96 32.17
CA VAL A 187 4.27 9.11 32.74
C VAL A 187 4.82 7.80 33.27
N PHE A 188 6.02 7.40 32.84
CA PHE A 188 6.72 6.24 33.33
C PHE A 188 8.23 6.46 33.22
N GLU A 189 9.01 5.95 34.19
CA GLU A 189 10.46 5.93 34.15
C GLU A 189 10.99 4.78 35.01
N LYS A 190 11.96 4.04 34.48
CA LYS A 190 12.64 2.98 35.21
C LYS A 190 14.07 2.82 34.73
N SER A 191 15.00 2.73 35.67
CA SER A 191 16.39 2.36 35.41
C SER A 191 16.54 0.85 35.46
N THR A 192 17.23 0.27 34.48
CA THR A 192 17.48 -1.17 34.40
C THR A 192 18.90 -1.48 33.95
N SER A 193 19.42 -2.66 34.32
CA SER A 193 20.72 -3.15 33.88
C SER A 193 20.66 -3.70 32.46
N ILE A 194 21.83 -3.79 31.83
CA ILE A 194 22.01 -4.40 30.52
C ILE A 194 22.39 -5.86 30.68
N SER A 195 21.72 -6.79 29.98
CA SER A 195 22.07 -8.19 29.89
C SER A 195 22.07 -8.63 28.44
N ASP A 196 23.17 -9.21 27.96
CA ASP A 196 23.35 -9.65 26.58
C ASP A 196 22.97 -8.59 25.50
N GLY A 197 23.33 -7.34 25.77
CA GLY A 197 23.04 -6.21 24.89
C GLY A 197 21.57 -5.76 24.89
N LEU A 198 20.76 -6.26 25.83
CA LEU A 198 19.36 -5.89 25.98
C LEU A 198 19.10 -5.26 27.36
N ALA A 199 18.37 -4.16 27.38
CA ALA A 199 17.83 -3.54 28.60
C ALA A 199 16.30 -3.64 28.53
N GLU A 200 15.66 -4.07 29.64
CA GLU A 200 14.23 -4.31 29.71
C GLU A 200 13.63 -3.72 30.99
N ALA A 201 12.48 -3.07 30.88
CA ALA A 201 11.72 -2.55 32.01
C ALA A 201 10.23 -2.85 31.86
N GLU A 202 9.65 -3.59 32.79
CA GLU A 202 8.20 -3.75 32.88
C GLU A 202 7.55 -2.41 33.25
N PHE A 203 6.42 -2.09 32.59
CA PHE A 203 5.63 -0.90 32.84
C PHE A 203 4.13 -1.21 32.94
N THR A 204 3.40 -0.33 33.61
CA THR A 204 1.94 -0.27 33.63
C THR A 204 1.50 1.18 33.60
N LEU A 205 0.49 1.48 32.77
CA LEU A 205 -0.19 2.77 32.69
C LEU A 205 -1.69 2.52 32.97
N ASP A 206 -2.21 3.10 34.04
CA ASP A 206 -3.61 2.92 34.47
C ASP A 206 -4.61 3.82 33.73
N ASP A 207 -4.12 4.85 33.04
CA ASP A 207 -4.93 5.80 32.26
C ASP A 207 -4.22 6.06 30.92
N VAL A 208 -4.36 5.12 29.99
CA VAL A 208 -3.73 5.17 28.69
C VAL A 208 -4.57 5.92 27.68
N SER A 209 -3.98 6.87 26.96
CA SER A 209 -4.62 7.49 25.80
C SER A 209 -4.25 6.70 24.54
N LEU A 210 -5.28 6.35 23.79
CA LEU A 210 -5.15 5.46 22.63
C LEU A 210 -4.94 6.23 21.33
N TRP A 211 -4.17 5.65 20.45
CA TRP A 211 -4.12 6.06 19.07
C TRP A 211 -5.31 5.44 18.30
N HIS A 212 -6.03 6.26 17.54
CA HIS A 212 -7.16 5.82 16.72
C HIS A 212 -6.99 6.19 15.24
N PRO A 213 -7.61 5.44 14.33
CA PRO A 213 -7.68 5.84 12.92
C PRO A 213 -8.47 7.15 12.75
N PHE A 214 -8.20 7.84 11.64
CA PHE A 214 -8.89 9.06 11.24
C PHE A 214 -10.42 8.91 11.31
N GLY A 215 -11.08 9.83 12.02
CA GLY A 215 -12.53 9.84 12.17
C GLY A 215 -13.10 8.95 13.28
N TYR A 216 -12.27 8.13 13.96
CA TYR A 216 -12.69 7.24 15.06
C TYR A 216 -12.16 7.67 16.44
N GLY A 217 -11.28 8.63 16.51
CA GLY A 217 -10.73 9.16 17.76
C GLY A 217 -9.47 10.02 17.51
N ALA A 218 -8.74 10.32 18.59
CA ALA A 218 -7.50 11.07 18.55
C ALA A 218 -6.31 10.18 18.15
N GLN A 219 -5.24 10.80 17.64
CA GLN A 219 -3.98 10.14 17.28
C GLN A 219 -2.95 10.38 18.39
N ASP A 220 -3.29 9.95 19.63
CA ASP A 220 -2.42 10.14 20.79
C ASP A 220 -1.14 9.30 20.68
N ARG A 221 0.00 9.94 20.91
CA ARG A 221 1.33 9.30 20.85
C ARG A 221 2.13 9.61 22.10
N TYR A 222 3.03 8.69 22.42
CA TYR A 222 3.96 8.80 23.54
C TYR A 222 5.38 8.79 22.99
N GLU A 223 6.25 9.58 23.59
CA GLU A 223 7.69 9.50 23.37
C GLU A 223 8.25 8.39 24.27
N LEU A 224 8.72 7.31 23.65
CA LEU A 224 9.51 6.27 24.29
C LEU A 224 10.98 6.64 24.15
N SER A 225 11.72 6.77 25.26
CA SER A 225 13.13 7.09 25.24
C SER A 225 13.97 6.12 26.07
N ALA A 226 15.21 5.92 25.60
CA ALA A 226 16.26 5.18 26.30
C ALA A 226 17.49 6.08 26.43
N GLU A 227 17.95 6.30 27.66
CA GLU A 227 19.22 6.95 27.93
C GLU A 227 20.22 5.92 28.45
N LEU A 228 21.34 5.78 27.76
CA LEU A 228 22.44 4.89 28.12
C LEU A 228 23.40 5.61 29.05
N LEU A 229 23.64 5.04 30.23
CA LEU A 229 24.35 5.70 31.30
C LEU A 229 25.59 4.90 31.77
N ARG A 230 26.63 5.62 32.18
CA ARG A 230 27.77 5.16 33.00
C ARG A 230 27.80 6.01 34.25
N ALA A 231 27.50 5.41 35.40
CA ALA A 231 27.20 6.16 36.61
C ALA A 231 26.15 7.25 36.33
N ASP A 232 26.49 8.53 36.45
CA ASP A 232 25.58 9.64 36.15
C ASP A 232 25.87 10.33 34.79
N THR A 233 26.77 9.77 33.98
CA THR A 233 27.15 10.31 32.69
C THR A 233 26.34 9.63 31.60
N ARG A 234 25.60 10.42 30.79
CA ARG A 234 24.89 9.92 29.60
C ARG A 234 25.89 9.67 28.49
N LEU A 235 25.97 8.44 28.02
CA LEU A 235 26.79 8.01 26.88
C LEU A 235 26.09 8.21 25.57
N ASP A 236 24.81 7.84 25.51
CA ASP A 236 23.98 7.95 24.32
C ASP A 236 22.49 8.01 24.68
N SER A 237 21.65 8.33 23.71
CA SER A 237 20.19 8.28 23.87
C SER A 237 19.47 8.11 22.54
N ALA A 238 18.37 7.36 22.56
CA ALA A 238 17.46 7.25 21.43
C ALA A 238 16.01 7.45 21.89
N SER A 239 15.17 7.97 20.99
CA SER A 239 13.73 8.06 21.23
C SER A 239 12.93 7.75 19.98
N LYS A 240 11.71 7.22 20.19
CA LYS A 240 10.70 6.97 19.14
C LYS A 240 9.33 7.40 19.64
N LEU A 241 8.47 7.83 18.71
CA LEU A 241 7.05 8.03 19.00
C LEU A 241 6.31 6.71 18.82
N ILE A 242 5.53 6.32 19.81
CA ILE A 242 4.68 5.13 19.79
C ILE A 242 3.23 5.50 20.05
N GLY A 243 2.28 4.70 19.54
CA GLY A 243 0.85 4.84 19.85
C GLY A 243 0.30 3.56 20.43
N PHE A 244 -0.39 3.65 21.57
CA PHE A 244 -1.06 2.49 22.15
C PHE A 244 -2.35 2.18 21.41
N ARG A 245 -2.46 0.98 20.87
CA ARG A 245 -3.63 0.47 20.19
C ARG A 245 -3.71 -1.05 20.24
N ARG A 246 -4.90 -1.61 20.06
CA ARG A 246 -5.11 -3.02 19.71
C ARG A 246 -5.64 -3.07 18.28
N SER A 247 -4.92 -3.74 17.39
CA SER A 247 -5.31 -3.95 16.00
C SER A 247 -5.57 -5.43 15.77
N GLU A 248 -6.73 -5.75 15.20
CA GLU A 248 -7.16 -7.10 14.94
C GLU A 248 -7.66 -7.21 13.49
N LEU A 249 -7.29 -8.28 12.80
CA LEU A 249 -7.90 -8.65 11.52
C LEU A 249 -8.97 -9.71 11.81
N ILE A 250 -10.24 -9.35 11.59
CA ILE A 250 -11.39 -10.21 11.90
C ILE A 250 -11.70 -11.10 10.70
N GLN A 251 -11.50 -12.40 10.89
CA GLN A 251 -11.70 -13.45 9.90
C GLN A 251 -12.58 -14.57 10.48
N GLU A 252 -13.87 -14.31 10.56
CA GLU A 252 -14.87 -15.23 11.14
C GLU A 252 -15.77 -15.82 10.07
N PRO A 253 -16.11 -17.14 10.14
CA PRO A 253 -17.07 -17.75 9.23
C PRO A 253 -18.45 -17.09 9.33
N ASP A 254 -19.09 -16.84 8.19
CA ASP A 254 -20.46 -16.34 8.09
C ASP A 254 -21.20 -16.94 6.88
N SER A 255 -22.44 -16.49 6.63
CA SER A 255 -23.25 -16.97 5.51
C SER A 255 -22.69 -16.64 4.11
N HIS A 256 -21.65 -15.80 4.03
CA HIS A 256 -21.01 -15.35 2.78
C HIS A 256 -19.59 -15.88 2.63
N GLY A 257 -19.11 -16.72 3.54
CA GLY A 257 -17.78 -17.28 3.58
C GLY A 257 -17.04 -16.97 4.87
N LYS A 258 -15.99 -16.15 4.82
CA LYS A 258 -15.18 -15.76 5.97
C LYS A 258 -14.96 -14.25 5.92
N SER A 259 -15.31 -13.54 6.99
CA SER A 259 -15.16 -12.07 7.05
C SER A 259 -13.70 -11.65 6.87
N PHE A 260 -13.49 -10.40 6.46
CA PHE A 260 -12.16 -9.79 6.38
C PHE A 260 -12.30 -8.28 6.61
N TYR A 261 -12.06 -7.84 7.84
CA TYR A 261 -12.10 -6.42 8.21
C TYR A 261 -11.25 -6.15 9.44
N PHE A 262 -10.85 -4.90 9.62
CA PHE A 262 -10.05 -4.47 10.77
C PHE A 262 -10.92 -4.04 11.93
N ARG A 263 -10.46 -4.37 13.15
CA ARG A 263 -11.00 -3.86 14.40
C ARG A 263 -9.88 -3.17 15.17
N ILE A 264 -10.05 -1.87 15.42
CA ILE A 264 -9.06 -1.06 16.13
C ILE A 264 -9.68 -0.59 17.44
N ASN A 265 -9.04 -0.93 18.58
CA ASN A 265 -9.54 -0.61 19.91
C ASN A 265 -11.00 -1.01 20.13
N GLY A 266 -11.38 -2.20 19.66
CA GLY A 266 -12.74 -2.72 19.75
C GLY A 266 -13.76 -2.12 18.77
N ILE A 267 -13.36 -1.20 17.89
CA ILE A 267 -14.23 -0.57 16.90
C ILE A 267 -13.95 -1.18 15.52
N ASP A 268 -14.96 -1.73 14.86
CA ASP A 268 -14.88 -2.21 13.49
C ASP A 268 -14.67 -1.02 12.55
N VAL A 269 -13.75 -1.15 11.58
CA VAL A 269 -13.38 -0.09 10.66
C VAL A 269 -13.63 -0.51 9.23
N PHE A 270 -14.44 0.26 8.49
CA PHE A 270 -14.50 0.13 7.03
C PHE A 270 -13.26 0.79 6.42
N ALA A 271 -12.34 -0.01 5.90
CA ALA A 271 -11.07 0.44 5.37
C ALA A 271 -11.20 0.99 3.93
N GLY A 272 -11.74 2.20 3.80
CA GLY A 272 -11.78 2.90 2.51
C GLY A 272 -10.48 3.66 2.26
N GLY A 273 -9.85 3.44 1.10
CA GLY A 273 -8.54 4.03 0.83
C GLY A 273 -8.01 3.78 -0.58
N SER A 274 -6.70 3.79 -0.73
CA SER A 274 -5.99 3.64 -2.00
C SER A 274 -4.74 2.77 -1.87
N CYS A 275 -4.26 2.23 -3.00
CA CYS A 275 -2.91 1.69 -3.10
C CYS A 275 -1.90 2.80 -3.38
N TRP A 276 -0.70 2.64 -2.86
CA TRP A 276 0.46 3.51 -3.03
C TRP A 276 1.55 2.79 -3.82
N ILE A 277 2.03 3.44 -4.88
CA ILE A 277 3.26 3.08 -5.58
C ILE A 277 4.36 4.09 -5.21
N PRO A 278 5.66 3.83 -5.48
CA PRO A 278 6.71 4.82 -5.21
C PRO A 278 6.35 6.21 -5.77
N GLY A 279 6.51 7.25 -4.96
CA GLY A 279 6.07 8.61 -5.31
C GLY A 279 6.88 9.29 -6.40
N ASP A 280 7.99 8.69 -6.82
CA ASP A 280 8.85 9.15 -7.91
C ASP A 280 9.65 7.99 -8.51
N SER A 281 9.98 8.06 -9.80
CA SER A 281 10.94 7.15 -10.42
C SER A 281 12.37 7.34 -9.89
N PHE A 282 12.67 8.53 -9.36
CA PHE A 282 13.92 8.89 -8.70
C PHE A 282 13.67 9.15 -7.22
N LEU A 283 13.80 8.12 -6.38
CA LEU A 283 13.44 8.16 -4.97
C LEU A 283 14.11 9.31 -4.19
N ALA A 284 15.31 9.71 -4.56
CA ALA A 284 16.00 10.86 -3.96
C ALA A 284 15.26 12.22 -4.15
N GLN A 285 14.23 12.28 -5.01
CA GLN A 285 13.36 13.46 -5.17
C GLN A 285 12.20 13.49 -4.17
N MET A 286 12.00 12.42 -3.39
CA MET A 286 10.97 12.34 -2.36
C MET A 286 11.47 12.98 -1.07
N SER A 287 11.03 14.21 -0.81
CA SER A 287 11.31 14.89 0.46
C SER A 287 10.25 14.54 1.52
N PRO A 288 10.56 14.72 2.82
CA PRO A 288 9.59 14.57 3.90
C PRO A 288 8.30 15.39 3.70
N ASP A 289 8.42 16.62 3.21
CA ASP A 289 7.25 17.48 2.90
C ASP A 289 6.40 16.93 1.76
N ARG A 290 7.03 16.29 0.76
CA ARG A 290 6.31 15.66 -0.35
C ARG A 290 5.53 14.45 0.13
N TYR A 291 6.09 13.58 0.96
CA TYR A 291 5.39 12.47 1.60
C TYR A 291 4.22 12.97 2.45
N ARG A 292 4.46 13.93 3.33
CA ARG A 292 3.41 14.53 4.18
C ARG A 292 2.28 15.16 3.34
N SER A 293 2.59 15.77 2.20
CA SER A 293 1.60 16.37 1.30
C SER A 293 0.69 15.32 0.68
N TRP A 294 1.23 14.16 0.28
CA TRP A 294 0.47 13.04 -0.24
C TRP A 294 -0.47 12.45 0.82
N MET A 295 -0.01 12.24 2.03
CA MET A 295 -0.83 11.70 3.13
C MET A 295 -1.92 12.70 3.54
N LYS A 296 -1.65 13.99 3.53
CA LYS A 296 -2.69 15.03 3.72
C LYS A 296 -3.75 14.99 2.62
N LEU A 297 -3.38 14.74 1.37
CA LEU A 297 -4.36 14.55 0.27
C LEU A 297 -5.23 13.31 0.55
N LEU A 298 -4.63 12.20 0.93
CA LEU A 298 -5.38 10.98 1.27
C LEU A 298 -6.42 11.27 2.37
N ALA A 299 -6.01 11.85 3.50
CA ALA A 299 -6.89 12.19 4.62
C ALA A 299 -8.01 13.18 4.23
N ARG A 300 -7.68 14.23 3.43
CA ARG A 300 -8.67 15.17 2.90
C ARG A 300 -9.68 14.51 1.96
N GLY A 301 -9.30 13.40 1.36
CA GLY A 301 -10.16 12.53 0.56
C GLY A 301 -11.04 11.60 1.41
N ASN A 302 -11.10 11.77 2.73
CA ASN A 302 -11.81 10.88 3.68
C ASN A 302 -11.32 9.43 3.62
N GLN A 303 -10.11 9.18 3.12
CA GLN A 303 -9.52 7.87 3.04
C GLN A 303 -8.73 7.59 4.33
N ILE A 304 -8.90 6.40 4.89
CA ILE A 304 -8.30 6.01 6.17
C ILE A 304 -7.28 4.89 6.06
N MET A 305 -7.11 4.31 4.88
CA MET A 305 -6.12 3.26 4.66
C MET A 305 -5.31 3.53 3.39
N ILE A 306 -4.03 3.20 3.46
CA ILE A 306 -3.11 3.16 2.33
C ILE A 306 -2.43 1.79 2.27
N ARG A 307 -2.43 1.15 1.10
CA ARG A 307 -1.66 -0.07 0.88
C ARG A 307 -0.38 0.27 0.14
N VAL A 308 0.77 0.00 0.77
CA VAL A 308 2.09 0.12 0.15
C VAL A 308 2.36 -1.13 -0.67
N TRP A 309 2.39 -0.98 -1.99
CA TRP A 309 2.50 -2.06 -2.95
C TRP A 309 3.91 -2.69 -2.97
N GLY A 310 3.98 -4.03 -3.04
CA GLY A 310 5.20 -4.82 -2.89
C GLY A 310 6.24 -4.71 -4.01
N GLY A 311 5.94 -4.11 -5.15
CA GLY A 311 6.93 -3.87 -6.22
C GLY A 311 7.73 -2.57 -6.07
N GLY A 312 7.49 -1.82 -4.99
CA GLY A 312 8.16 -0.57 -4.65
C GLY A 312 9.29 -0.74 -3.64
N ILE A 313 9.22 0.06 -2.59
CA ILE A 313 10.18 0.10 -1.48
C ILE A 313 9.45 0.00 -0.15
N TYR A 314 10.17 -0.32 0.92
CA TYR A 314 9.72 -0.03 2.28
C TYR A 314 9.82 1.47 2.49
N GLU A 315 8.67 2.14 2.66
CA GLU A 315 8.57 3.59 2.61
C GLU A 315 9.38 4.29 3.73
N ASP A 316 9.66 5.56 3.49
CA ASP A 316 10.45 6.42 4.38
C ASP A 316 9.74 6.71 5.70
N ASP A 317 10.50 6.98 6.77
CA ASP A 317 9.95 7.29 8.07
C ASP A 317 9.03 8.53 8.04
N ALA A 318 9.31 9.50 7.16
CA ALA A 318 8.42 10.65 6.98
C ALA A 318 7.04 10.28 6.42
N PHE A 319 6.93 9.20 5.64
CA PHE A 319 5.65 8.63 5.20
C PHE A 319 4.92 7.99 6.39
N LEU A 320 5.63 7.17 7.17
CA LEU A 320 5.09 6.47 8.33
C LEU A 320 4.63 7.46 9.41
N ASP A 321 5.47 8.44 9.74
CA ASP A 321 5.15 9.51 10.69
C ASP A 321 3.92 10.32 10.27
N ALA A 322 3.78 10.62 8.97
CA ALA A 322 2.61 11.32 8.46
C ALA A 322 1.34 10.47 8.59
N CYS A 323 1.43 9.16 8.39
CA CYS A 323 0.31 8.24 8.62
C CYS A 323 -0.07 8.17 10.10
N ASP A 324 0.92 8.09 11.01
CA ASP A 324 0.70 8.08 12.46
C ASP A 324 0.01 9.37 12.94
N GLU A 325 0.46 10.54 12.43
CA GLU A 325 -0.12 11.84 12.77
C GLU A 325 -1.55 12.01 12.27
N LEU A 326 -1.84 11.48 11.10
CA LEU A 326 -3.12 11.67 10.42
C LEU A 326 -4.12 10.55 10.69
N GLY A 327 -3.72 9.49 11.40
CA GLY A 327 -4.57 8.33 11.67
C GLY A 327 -4.85 7.46 10.44
N ILE A 328 -3.89 7.35 9.52
CA ILE A 328 -4.01 6.54 8.30
C ILE A 328 -3.49 5.14 8.60
N LEU A 329 -4.32 4.12 8.38
CA LEU A 329 -3.92 2.73 8.50
C LEU A 329 -3.02 2.33 7.32
N ILE A 330 -1.97 1.58 7.58
CA ILE A 330 -1.05 1.06 6.57
C ILE A 330 -1.21 -0.45 6.44
N TRP A 331 -1.52 -0.90 5.24
CA TRP A 331 -1.29 -2.26 4.77
C TRP A 331 0.05 -2.25 4.04
N HIS A 332 1.04 -2.95 4.53
CA HIS A 332 2.37 -2.98 3.90
C HIS A 332 2.68 -4.35 3.30
N ASP A 333 2.92 -4.41 1.99
CA ASP A 333 3.44 -5.62 1.35
C ASP A 333 4.96 -5.70 1.58
N PHE A 334 5.49 -6.91 1.79
CA PHE A 334 6.92 -7.15 1.62
C PHE A 334 7.31 -6.95 0.15
N ALA A 335 8.58 -6.63 -0.11
CA ALA A 335 9.06 -6.22 -1.43
C ALA A 335 9.12 -7.36 -2.45
N PHE A 336 7.95 -7.95 -2.77
CA PHE A 336 7.74 -8.97 -3.80
C PHE A 336 6.50 -8.63 -4.61
N ALA A 337 6.58 -8.78 -5.96
CA ALA A 337 5.44 -8.49 -6.84
C ALA A 337 5.48 -9.26 -8.16
N CYS A 338 4.37 -9.91 -8.49
CA CYS A 338 4.07 -10.51 -9.78
C CYS A 338 5.20 -11.42 -10.31
N GLY A 339 5.78 -12.25 -9.43
CA GLY A 339 6.92 -13.08 -9.77
C GLY A 339 6.94 -14.45 -9.10
N ASN A 340 7.73 -15.37 -9.65
CA ASN A 340 8.11 -16.61 -8.98
C ASN A 340 9.52 -16.44 -8.43
N TYR A 341 9.63 -16.04 -7.16
CA TYR A 341 10.90 -15.75 -6.52
C TYR A 341 11.62 -17.03 -6.08
N PRO A 342 12.97 -17.06 -6.14
CA PRO A 342 13.74 -18.20 -5.74
C PRO A 342 13.75 -18.41 -4.21
N ALA A 343 14.18 -19.60 -3.78
CA ALA A 343 14.34 -19.96 -2.37
C ALA A 343 15.66 -20.71 -2.12
N TYR A 344 16.72 -20.42 -2.88
CA TYR A 344 18.04 -20.93 -2.55
C TYR A 344 18.59 -20.22 -1.30
N PRO A 345 19.51 -20.88 -0.54
CA PRO A 345 19.90 -20.41 0.80
C PRO A 345 20.32 -18.94 0.87
N ALA A 346 21.21 -18.49 -0.01
CA ALA A 346 21.69 -17.10 0.01
C ALA A 346 20.56 -16.06 -0.24
N PHE A 347 19.59 -16.39 -1.09
CA PHE A 347 18.42 -15.51 -1.31
C PHE A 347 17.55 -15.45 -0.07
N LEU A 348 17.29 -16.60 0.59
CA LEU A 348 16.47 -16.65 1.82
C LEU A 348 17.15 -15.91 2.98
N GLU A 349 18.48 -16.04 3.15
CA GLU A 349 19.25 -15.29 4.14
C GLU A 349 19.15 -13.77 3.92
N ASN A 350 19.25 -13.33 2.67
CA ASN A 350 19.09 -11.92 2.29
C ASN A 350 17.67 -11.41 2.57
N VAL A 351 16.65 -12.21 2.24
CA VAL A 351 15.24 -11.90 2.53
C VAL A 351 14.99 -11.85 4.06
N GLU A 352 15.54 -12.77 4.83
CA GLU A 352 15.42 -12.76 6.29
C GLU A 352 16.04 -11.49 6.89
N HIS A 353 17.23 -11.11 6.45
CA HIS A 353 17.90 -9.89 6.90
C HIS A 353 17.07 -8.63 6.57
N GLU A 354 16.55 -8.55 5.35
CA GLU A 354 15.67 -7.48 4.89
C GLU A 354 14.40 -7.36 5.72
N ALA A 355 13.71 -8.47 5.90
CA ALA A 355 12.46 -8.51 6.64
C ALA A 355 12.67 -8.09 8.11
N ARG A 356 13.68 -8.63 8.80
CA ARG A 356 13.98 -8.26 10.19
C ARG A 356 14.28 -6.77 10.34
N GLN A 357 15.11 -6.20 9.47
CA GLN A 357 15.43 -4.77 9.55
C GLN A 357 14.18 -3.89 9.40
N ASN A 358 13.35 -4.17 8.40
CA ASN A 358 12.17 -3.35 8.13
C ASN A 358 11.06 -3.56 9.18
N LEU A 359 10.86 -4.78 9.68
CA LEU A 359 9.95 -5.04 10.80
C LEU A 359 10.37 -4.24 12.06
N ARG A 360 11.65 -4.28 12.44
CA ARG A 360 12.19 -3.52 13.59
C ARG A 360 12.03 -2.01 13.42
N ARG A 361 12.24 -1.49 12.21
CA ARG A 361 12.03 -0.08 11.91
C ARG A 361 10.57 0.33 12.05
N MET A 362 9.63 -0.52 11.59
CA MET A 362 8.23 -0.16 11.47
C MET A 362 7.34 -0.56 12.67
N ARG A 363 7.77 -1.51 13.53
CA ARG A 363 6.95 -2.04 14.63
C ARG A 363 6.50 -1.01 15.68
N THR A 364 7.10 0.16 15.70
CA THR A 364 6.72 1.25 16.62
C THR A 364 5.65 2.17 16.06
N HIS A 365 5.33 2.07 14.76
CA HIS A 365 4.34 2.89 14.08
C HIS A 365 2.92 2.33 14.27
N PRO A 366 2.03 3.02 15.01
CA PRO A 366 0.67 2.51 15.25
C PRO A 366 -0.19 2.45 13.99
N SER A 367 0.18 3.14 12.93
CA SER A 367 -0.51 3.12 11.63
C SER A 367 -0.36 1.77 10.90
N VAL A 368 0.75 1.03 11.07
CA VAL A 368 0.94 -0.27 10.43
C VAL A 368 0.02 -1.31 11.08
N VAL A 369 -0.92 -1.89 10.32
CA VAL A 369 -1.94 -2.79 10.87
C VAL A 369 -1.93 -4.19 10.26
N ILE A 370 -1.20 -4.39 9.17
CA ILE A 370 -1.05 -5.69 8.51
C ILE A 370 0.20 -5.71 7.63
N TRP A 371 0.87 -6.85 7.60
CA TRP A 371 1.87 -7.19 6.60
C TRP A 371 1.33 -8.22 5.62
N ALA A 372 1.60 -8.04 4.33
CA ALA A 372 1.33 -9.03 3.29
C ALA A 372 2.64 -9.53 2.66
N GLY A 373 2.75 -10.84 2.47
CA GLY A 373 3.98 -11.47 1.99
C GLY A 373 4.39 -11.06 0.58
N SER A 374 3.42 -10.81 -0.31
CA SER A 374 3.69 -10.41 -1.70
C SER A 374 2.48 -9.76 -2.38
N ASN A 375 2.71 -9.18 -3.56
CA ASN A 375 1.67 -8.75 -4.49
C ASN A 375 1.54 -9.71 -5.67
N GLU A 376 0.40 -10.39 -5.81
CA GLU A 376 -0.01 -11.21 -6.97
C GLU A 376 0.86 -12.43 -7.31
N ASP A 377 1.78 -12.86 -6.47
CA ASP A 377 2.67 -13.98 -6.79
C ASP A 377 1.91 -15.32 -6.90
N TYR A 378 0.82 -15.50 -6.15
CA TYR A 378 -0.07 -16.66 -6.33
C TYR A 378 -0.89 -16.58 -7.63
N GLN A 379 -1.15 -15.41 -8.18
CA GLN A 379 -1.71 -15.30 -9.54
C GLN A 379 -0.68 -15.70 -10.61
N VAL A 380 0.61 -15.47 -10.37
CA VAL A 380 1.69 -16.01 -11.22
C VAL A 380 1.73 -17.53 -11.16
N LEU A 381 1.66 -18.10 -9.94
CA LEU A 381 1.52 -19.54 -9.73
C LEU A 381 0.36 -20.13 -10.57
N GLU A 382 -0.84 -19.55 -10.45
CA GLU A 382 -2.05 -19.99 -11.16
C GLU A 382 -1.92 -19.88 -12.68
N ARG A 383 -1.38 -18.75 -13.15
CA ARG A 383 -1.19 -18.45 -14.58
C ARG A 383 -0.23 -19.42 -15.26
N TYR A 384 0.89 -19.71 -14.63
CA TYR A 384 1.93 -20.59 -15.18
C TYR A 384 1.76 -22.04 -14.74
N LYS A 385 0.72 -22.36 -13.95
CA LYS A 385 0.40 -23.70 -13.46
C LYS A 385 1.59 -24.34 -12.74
N LEU A 386 2.22 -23.57 -11.86
CA LEU A 386 3.32 -24.06 -11.05
C LEU A 386 2.83 -25.10 -10.03
N GLU A 387 3.72 -25.95 -9.54
CA GLU A 387 3.38 -26.99 -8.59
C GLU A 387 2.98 -26.42 -7.24
N TYR A 388 1.74 -26.67 -6.85
CA TYR A 388 1.15 -26.23 -5.60
C TYR A 388 0.14 -27.25 -5.10
N ASN A 389 0.38 -27.78 -3.91
CA ASN A 389 -0.57 -28.61 -3.22
C ASN A 389 -1.00 -27.96 -1.91
N TYR A 390 -2.22 -27.48 -1.85
CA TYR A 390 -2.78 -26.82 -0.65
C TYR A 390 -2.76 -27.73 0.60
N GLU A 391 -2.96 -29.05 0.43
CA GLU A 391 -2.98 -30.02 1.54
C GLU A 391 -1.58 -30.31 2.09
N ASP A 392 -0.53 -30.05 1.32
CA ASP A 392 0.84 -30.19 1.81
C ASP A 392 1.18 -29.03 2.77
N LYS A 393 1.55 -29.36 4.01
CA LYS A 393 1.90 -28.40 5.07
C LYS A 393 3.38 -28.53 5.53
N ASP A 394 4.20 -29.29 4.80
CA ASP A 394 5.63 -29.38 5.08
C ASP A 394 6.44 -28.30 4.33
N PRO A 395 6.96 -27.26 5.01
CA PRO A 395 7.74 -26.21 4.35
C PRO A 395 8.97 -26.72 3.60
N GLN A 396 9.56 -27.86 4.03
CA GLN A 396 10.73 -28.42 3.36
C GLN A 396 10.37 -29.10 2.03
N SER A 397 9.14 -29.55 1.86
CA SER A 397 8.66 -30.10 0.60
C SER A 397 8.44 -28.98 -0.43
N TRP A 398 8.01 -27.78 0.00
CA TRP A 398 7.73 -26.65 -0.88
C TRP A 398 8.96 -26.13 -1.60
N LEU A 399 10.13 -26.20 -0.96
CA LEU A 399 11.42 -25.84 -1.57
C LEU A 399 11.79 -26.68 -2.81
N LYS A 400 11.14 -27.86 -2.98
CA LYS A 400 11.40 -28.79 -4.09
C LYS A 400 10.40 -28.66 -5.23
N THR A 401 9.39 -27.79 -5.09
CA THR A 401 8.37 -27.55 -6.11
C THR A 401 8.83 -26.48 -7.09
N THR A 402 8.08 -26.31 -8.18
CA THR A 402 8.32 -25.22 -9.13
C THR A 402 7.85 -23.85 -8.61
N PHE A 403 7.23 -23.80 -7.40
CA PHE A 403 6.86 -22.57 -6.67
C PHE A 403 7.49 -22.55 -5.26
N PRO A 404 8.82 -22.50 -5.16
CA PRO A 404 9.50 -22.49 -3.87
C PRO A 404 9.28 -21.23 -3.04
N ALA A 405 8.85 -20.12 -3.68
CA ALA A 405 8.47 -18.86 -3.03
C ALA A 405 7.39 -19.04 -1.95
N ARG A 406 6.58 -20.11 -2.00
CA ARG A 406 5.66 -20.51 -0.94
C ARG A 406 6.32 -20.57 0.43
N TYR A 407 7.57 -21.09 0.50
CA TYR A 407 8.35 -21.16 1.75
C TYR A 407 8.54 -19.76 2.35
N THR A 408 8.84 -18.78 1.51
CA THR A 408 8.99 -17.38 1.96
C THR A 408 7.66 -16.86 2.52
N TYR A 409 6.55 -17.04 1.82
CA TYR A 409 5.28 -16.38 2.14
C TYR A 409 4.46 -17.09 3.23
N GLU A 410 4.49 -18.42 3.28
CA GLU A 410 3.68 -19.18 4.24
C GLU A 410 4.50 -19.69 5.45
N TYR A 411 5.84 -19.55 5.46
CA TYR A 411 6.68 -20.03 6.57
C TYR A 411 7.66 -18.98 7.09
N LEU A 412 8.58 -18.45 6.23
CA LEU A 412 9.65 -17.55 6.68
C LEU A 412 9.10 -16.22 7.20
N LEU A 413 8.37 -15.50 6.36
CA LEU A 413 7.88 -14.15 6.70
C LEU A 413 6.92 -14.15 7.90
N PRO A 414 5.89 -15.03 8.00
CA PRO A 414 5.04 -15.04 9.19
C PRO A 414 5.80 -15.37 10.47
N LYS A 415 6.82 -16.26 10.42
CA LYS A 415 7.71 -16.51 11.54
C LYS A 415 8.46 -15.24 11.97
N LEU A 416 9.01 -14.48 11.02
CA LEU A 416 9.74 -13.25 11.29
C LEU A 416 8.84 -12.14 11.85
N VAL A 417 7.61 -12.03 11.34
CA VAL A 417 6.62 -11.09 11.88
C VAL A 417 6.31 -11.41 13.33
N GLU A 418 6.05 -12.69 13.66
CA GLU A 418 5.77 -13.09 15.04
C GLU A 418 6.97 -12.89 15.98
N GLU A 419 8.20 -13.07 15.49
CA GLU A 419 9.42 -12.85 16.28
C GLU A 419 9.72 -11.36 16.55
N GLU A 420 9.49 -10.48 15.57
CA GLU A 420 9.90 -9.07 15.66
C GLU A 420 8.77 -8.13 16.10
N ASP A 421 7.51 -8.49 15.81
CA ASP A 421 6.30 -7.71 16.16
C ASP A 421 5.14 -8.64 16.52
N PRO A 422 5.20 -9.32 17.69
CA PRO A 422 4.23 -10.34 18.09
C PRO A 422 2.79 -9.84 18.07
N GLY A 423 1.91 -10.61 17.44
CA GLY A 423 0.48 -10.30 17.32
C GLY A 423 0.13 -9.36 16.18
N MET A 424 1.08 -8.92 15.37
CA MET A 424 0.82 -8.16 14.14
C MET A 424 0.15 -9.06 13.09
N PRO A 425 -1.01 -8.67 12.53
CA PRO A 425 -1.65 -9.43 11.45
C PRO A 425 -0.72 -9.65 10.25
N TYR A 426 -0.69 -10.89 9.76
CA TYR A 426 0.05 -11.26 8.56
C TYR A 426 -0.85 -11.95 7.54
N HIS A 427 -0.61 -11.64 6.25
CA HIS A 427 -1.34 -12.19 5.12
C HIS A 427 -0.35 -12.72 4.07
N PRO A 428 -0.42 -13.98 3.62
CA PRO A 428 0.65 -14.58 2.79
C PRO A 428 0.89 -13.87 1.45
N THR A 429 -0.15 -13.30 0.86
CA THR A 429 -0.08 -12.52 -0.39
C THR A 429 -1.32 -11.64 -0.51
N SER A 430 -1.33 -10.67 -1.39
CA SER A 430 -2.52 -9.94 -1.83
C SER A 430 -2.65 -10.11 -3.36
N PRO A 431 -3.75 -10.72 -3.89
CA PRO A 431 -4.88 -11.28 -3.16
C PRO A 431 -4.61 -12.67 -2.56
N TRP A 432 -5.44 -13.06 -1.58
CA TRP A 432 -5.35 -14.33 -0.89
C TRP A 432 -6.70 -14.98 -0.64
N GLY A 433 -6.97 -16.10 -1.29
CA GLY A 433 -8.18 -16.91 -1.15
C GLY A 433 -8.01 -18.11 -0.21
N ASP A 434 -7.48 -17.90 1.00
CA ASP A 434 -7.26 -18.93 2.02
C ASP A 434 -6.37 -20.10 1.54
N GLY A 435 -5.41 -19.81 0.63
CA GLY A 435 -4.45 -20.78 0.09
C GLY A 435 -5.02 -21.66 -1.02
N LYS A 436 -6.20 -21.40 -1.51
CA LYS A 436 -6.81 -22.15 -2.63
C LYS A 436 -6.74 -21.35 -3.92
N ILE A 437 -7.77 -20.61 -4.25
CA ILE A 437 -7.80 -19.73 -5.42
C ILE A 437 -7.54 -18.30 -4.93
N SER A 438 -6.54 -17.63 -5.47
CA SER A 438 -6.14 -16.29 -5.01
C SER A 438 -7.26 -15.25 -5.10
N SER A 439 -8.18 -15.41 -6.05
CA SER A 439 -9.30 -14.50 -6.30
C SER A 439 -10.66 -15.06 -5.85
N ASP A 440 -10.72 -15.78 -4.71
CA ASP A 440 -11.98 -16.27 -4.13
C ASP A 440 -12.73 -15.10 -3.46
N PRO A 441 -13.92 -14.69 -3.95
CA PRO A 441 -14.64 -13.54 -3.40
C PRO A 441 -15.26 -13.79 -2.02
N THR A 442 -15.21 -15.03 -1.51
CA THR A 442 -15.86 -15.43 -0.25
C THR A 442 -14.91 -15.37 0.94
N VAL A 443 -13.59 -15.27 0.71
CA VAL A 443 -12.56 -15.28 1.76
C VAL A 443 -11.42 -14.33 1.42
N GLY A 444 -10.73 -13.84 2.44
CA GLY A 444 -9.54 -13.00 2.28
C GLY A 444 -9.80 -11.69 1.55
N ASP A 445 -8.84 -11.27 0.76
CA ASP A 445 -8.90 -10.09 -0.08
C ASP A 445 -8.91 -10.45 -1.57
N ILE A 446 -9.37 -9.52 -2.40
CA ILE A 446 -9.47 -9.72 -3.85
C ILE A 446 -8.94 -8.51 -4.61
N HIS A 447 -8.16 -8.79 -5.68
CA HIS A 447 -7.89 -7.81 -6.73
C HIS A 447 -9.00 -7.91 -7.76
N GLN A 448 -9.87 -6.91 -7.78
CA GLN A 448 -11.06 -6.91 -8.64
C GLN A 448 -10.71 -6.38 -10.03
N TRP A 449 -9.86 -7.11 -10.70
CA TRP A 449 -9.55 -6.94 -12.13
C TRP A 449 -10.32 -7.94 -12.99
N ASP A 450 -10.91 -8.98 -12.39
CA ASP A 450 -11.50 -10.12 -13.03
C ASP A 450 -12.94 -10.43 -12.61
N SER A 451 -13.77 -10.82 -13.56
CA SER A 451 -15.06 -11.41 -13.29
C SER A 451 -14.95 -12.91 -13.04
N LYS A 452 -15.91 -13.41 -12.30
CA LYS A 452 -16.13 -14.83 -12.05
C LYS A 452 -15.95 -15.66 -13.33
N SER A 453 -14.87 -16.42 -13.41
CA SER A 453 -14.90 -17.68 -14.15
C SER A 453 -15.44 -18.72 -13.18
N PRO A 454 -16.63 -19.30 -13.41
CA PRO A 454 -17.07 -20.43 -12.61
C PRO A 454 -16.03 -21.57 -12.74
N PRO A 455 -15.82 -22.39 -11.71
CA PRO A 455 -14.87 -23.50 -11.73
C PRO A 455 -15.06 -24.48 -12.89
N SER A 456 -16.24 -24.49 -13.52
CA SER A 456 -16.58 -25.33 -14.66
C SER A 456 -15.96 -24.91 -16.01
N LEU A 457 -15.35 -23.73 -16.12
CA LEU A 457 -14.73 -23.24 -17.36
C LEU A 457 -13.20 -23.37 -17.39
N LEU A 458 -12.58 -23.92 -16.36
CA LEU A 458 -11.13 -24.21 -16.31
C LEU A 458 -10.68 -25.34 -17.26
N THR A 459 -11.57 -25.90 -18.07
CA THR A 459 -11.26 -27.00 -19.02
C THR A 459 -10.89 -26.51 -20.43
N SER A 460 -10.86 -25.21 -20.70
CA SER A 460 -10.45 -24.69 -22.01
C SER A 460 -9.13 -23.90 -21.89
N PRO A 461 -8.05 -24.31 -22.60
CA PRO A 461 -6.73 -23.67 -22.50
C PRO A 461 -6.66 -22.25 -23.09
N SER A 462 -7.73 -21.71 -23.65
CA SER A 462 -7.70 -20.46 -24.42
C SER A 462 -8.39 -19.26 -23.76
N LEU A 463 -8.91 -19.39 -22.53
CA LEU A 463 -9.68 -18.32 -21.88
C LEU A 463 -9.17 -17.98 -20.46
N THR A 464 -7.88 -17.80 -20.32
CA THR A 464 -7.30 -17.15 -19.15
C THR A 464 -6.98 -15.72 -19.50
N THR A 465 -7.94 -14.81 -19.41
CA THR A 465 -7.60 -13.38 -19.49
C THR A 465 -8.76 -12.51 -19.00
N LEU A 466 -8.71 -12.03 -17.77
CA LEU A 466 -8.47 -10.62 -17.46
C LEU A 466 -9.60 -9.64 -17.78
N VAL A 467 -10.17 -9.03 -16.87
CA VAL A 467 -11.44 -8.47 -16.73
C VAL A 467 -11.66 -6.98 -16.85
N TRP A 468 -11.24 -6.12 -16.03
CA TRP A 468 -11.18 -4.71 -16.44
C TRP A 468 -10.11 -4.54 -17.53
N HIS A 469 -9.37 -5.59 -17.74
CA HIS A 469 -8.35 -5.72 -18.75
C HIS A 469 -8.70 -6.67 -19.89
N GLY A 470 -9.72 -7.53 -19.77
CA GLY A 470 -10.00 -8.54 -20.79
C GLY A 470 -11.43 -8.64 -21.24
N GLN A 471 -12.41 -8.68 -20.35
CA GLN A 471 -13.82 -8.80 -20.72
C GLN A 471 -14.56 -7.47 -20.80
N MET A 472 -13.90 -6.36 -20.36
CA MET A 472 -14.44 -5.00 -20.38
C MET A 472 -15.88 -4.93 -19.87
N LYS A 473 -16.12 -5.45 -18.65
CA LYS A 473 -17.42 -5.34 -18.00
C LYS A 473 -17.74 -3.89 -17.70
N ARG A 474 -18.99 -3.57 -17.75
CA ARG A 474 -19.46 -2.22 -17.42
C ARG A 474 -19.17 -1.93 -15.94
N TYR A 475 -18.75 -0.73 -15.62
CA TYR A 475 -18.51 -0.34 -14.21
C TYR A 475 -19.81 -0.34 -13.39
N GLN A 476 -20.97 -0.24 -14.02
CA GLN A 476 -22.28 -0.37 -13.38
C GLN A 476 -22.53 -1.76 -12.77
N ASP A 477 -21.81 -2.78 -13.23
CA ASP A 477 -21.95 -4.16 -12.75
C ASP A 477 -21.13 -4.44 -11.47
N CYS A 478 -20.55 -3.40 -10.82
CA CYS A 478 -19.75 -3.53 -9.58
C CYS A 478 -20.44 -4.30 -8.46
N SER A 479 -21.77 -4.28 -8.39
CA SER A 479 -22.52 -5.00 -7.36
C SER A 479 -22.35 -6.51 -7.45
N GLU A 480 -22.10 -7.03 -8.66
CA GLU A 480 -21.86 -8.45 -8.93
C GLU A 480 -20.40 -8.85 -8.70
N LEU A 481 -19.51 -7.86 -8.65
CA LEU A 481 -18.05 -7.99 -8.57
C LEU A 481 -17.55 -7.67 -7.16
N SER A 482 -18.14 -8.23 -6.13
CA SER A 482 -17.78 -7.98 -4.73
C SER A 482 -16.81 -9.04 -4.19
N GLY A 483 -16.18 -8.71 -3.07
CA GLY A 483 -15.34 -9.60 -2.26
C GLY A 483 -15.42 -9.24 -0.79
N ARG A 484 -14.74 -10.00 0.06
CA ARG A 484 -14.69 -9.72 1.51
C ARG A 484 -13.87 -8.46 1.84
N PHE A 485 -12.90 -8.15 0.99
CA PHE A 485 -12.09 -6.93 0.98
C PHE A 485 -11.58 -6.71 -0.45
N ILE A 486 -11.74 -5.52 -0.99
CA ILE A 486 -11.26 -5.18 -2.33
C ILE A 486 -9.94 -4.43 -2.16
N SER A 487 -8.83 -5.16 -2.19
CA SER A 487 -7.49 -4.60 -1.96
C SER A 487 -6.88 -3.95 -3.20
N GLU A 488 -7.46 -4.22 -4.39
CA GLU A 488 -7.09 -3.57 -5.64
C GLU A 488 -8.26 -3.56 -6.64
N PHE A 489 -8.49 -2.43 -7.29
CA PHE A 489 -9.34 -2.25 -8.47
C PHE A 489 -9.09 -0.86 -9.05
N GLY A 490 -9.44 -0.59 -10.30
CA GLY A 490 -9.26 0.77 -10.81
C GLY A 490 -9.78 0.97 -12.23
N MET A 491 -9.82 2.21 -12.66
CA MET A 491 -10.14 2.69 -14.00
C MET A 491 -9.10 3.71 -14.44
N GLU A 492 -8.61 3.62 -15.68
CA GLU A 492 -7.68 4.62 -16.21
C GLU A 492 -8.39 5.95 -16.52
N GLY A 493 -7.64 7.05 -16.41
CA GLY A 493 -8.07 8.37 -16.82
C GLY A 493 -6.88 9.28 -17.10
N TYR A 494 -7.01 10.18 -18.07
CA TYR A 494 -5.95 11.12 -18.41
C TYR A 494 -5.65 12.06 -17.22
N PRO A 495 -4.38 12.51 -17.04
CA PRO A 495 -4.04 13.51 -16.05
C PRO A 495 -4.63 14.87 -16.43
N HIS A 496 -4.56 15.84 -15.52
CA HIS A 496 -4.99 17.20 -15.82
C HIS A 496 -4.26 17.80 -17.04
N LEU A 497 -4.93 18.66 -17.82
CA LEU A 497 -4.35 19.27 -19.01
C LEU A 497 -3.03 20.02 -18.76
N SER A 498 -2.86 20.63 -17.57
CA SER A 498 -1.61 21.27 -17.19
C SER A 498 -0.45 20.28 -17.11
N THR A 499 -0.70 19.07 -16.60
CA THR A 499 0.26 17.98 -16.54
C THR A 499 0.57 17.47 -17.93
N THR A 500 -0.46 17.23 -18.77
CA THR A 500 -0.28 16.82 -20.16
C THR A 500 0.55 17.86 -20.94
N ASN A 501 0.30 19.16 -20.75
CA ASN A 501 1.05 20.22 -21.42
C ASN A 501 2.52 20.33 -20.98
N ARG A 502 2.83 19.93 -19.72
CA ARG A 502 4.22 19.86 -19.22
C ARG A 502 4.96 18.65 -19.77
N MET A 503 4.32 17.47 -19.80
CA MET A 503 4.97 16.23 -20.22
C MET A 503 5.12 16.10 -21.75
N ILE A 504 4.24 16.72 -22.55
CA ILE A 504 4.29 16.72 -24.01
C ILE A 504 4.68 18.12 -24.50
N THR A 505 5.94 18.30 -24.81
CA THR A 505 6.49 19.61 -25.21
C THR A 505 6.09 20.03 -26.64
N SER A 506 5.97 19.05 -27.55
CA SER A 506 5.54 19.32 -28.94
C SER A 506 4.03 19.51 -29.04
N SER A 507 3.58 20.69 -29.47
CA SER A 507 2.16 21.00 -29.66
C SER A 507 1.49 20.07 -30.68
N SER A 508 2.20 19.63 -31.71
CA SER A 508 1.70 18.72 -32.74
C SER A 508 1.47 17.29 -32.21
N GLN A 509 1.98 16.96 -31.02
CA GLN A 509 1.79 15.67 -30.37
C GLN A 509 0.77 15.73 -29.21
N ARG A 510 0.13 16.88 -28.98
CA ARG A 510 -0.89 17.04 -27.92
C ARG A 510 -2.29 16.69 -28.42
N HIS A 511 -2.48 15.43 -28.81
CA HIS A 511 -3.79 14.90 -29.20
C HIS A 511 -3.86 13.41 -28.86
N PRO A 512 -5.06 12.86 -28.55
CA PRO A 512 -5.25 11.42 -28.37
C PRO A 512 -4.71 10.65 -29.58
N GLY A 513 -4.11 9.46 -29.35
CA GLY A 513 -3.51 8.66 -30.41
C GLY A 513 -2.19 9.18 -30.98
N SER A 514 -1.60 10.26 -30.45
CA SER A 514 -0.25 10.65 -30.85
C SER A 514 0.80 9.72 -30.26
N ARG A 515 1.94 9.56 -30.95
CA ARG A 515 3.03 8.71 -30.49
C ARG A 515 3.58 9.15 -29.12
N ALA A 516 3.59 10.44 -28.83
CA ALA A 516 4.07 10.96 -27.55
C ALA A 516 3.07 10.65 -26.41
N MET A 517 1.77 10.72 -26.69
CA MET A 517 0.73 10.33 -25.74
C MET A 517 0.74 8.82 -25.49
N ASP A 518 0.82 8.01 -26.55
CA ASP A 518 0.94 6.55 -26.47
C ASP A 518 2.16 6.13 -25.64
N PHE A 519 3.33 6.77 -25.86
CA PHE A 519 4.51 6.51 -25.03
C PHE A 519 4.31 6.78 -23.54
N ARG A 520 3.41 7.72 -23.20
CA ARG A 520 3.12 8.12 -21.80
C ARG A 520 2.06 7.25 -21.13
N ASN A 521 1.43 6.32 -21.83
CA ASN A 521 0.63 5.28 -21.23
C ASN A 521 1.38 3.93 -21.32
N LYS A 522 1.52 3.23 -20.21
CA LYS A 522 2.24 1.95 -20.13
C LYS A 522 1.32 0.75 -20.01
N ALA A 523 0.02 1.00 -19.83
CA ALA A 523 -0.96 -0.06 -19.72
C ALA A 523 -1.18 -0.77 -21.06
N ILE A 524 -1.32 -2.09 -21.00
CA ILE A 524 -1.60 -2.91 -22.18
C ILE A 524 -3.01 -2.60 -22.71
N ASP A 525 -3.17 -2.42 -24.01
CA ASP A 525 -4.46 -2.14 -24.68
C ASP A 525 -5.19 -0.88 -24.16
N HIS A 526 -4.46 0.09 -23.61
CA HIS A 526 -5.03 1.28 -22.99
C HIS A 526 -6.01 2.06 -23.88
N GLU A 527 -5.65 2.31 -25.15
CA GLU A 527 -6.54 3.04 -26.08
C GLU A 527 -7.86 2.30 -26.30
N ARG A 528 -7.81 0.99 -26.50
CA ARG A 528 -9.02 0.18 -26.67
C ARG A 528 -9.93 0.27 -25.45
N ARG A 529 -9.36 0.18 -24.25
CA ARG A 529 -10.11 0.27 -22.98
C ARG A 529 -10.75 1.64 -22.79
N LEU A 530 -9.95 2.70 -22.88
CA LEU A 530 -10.42 4.07 -22.70
C LEU A 530 -11.53 4.42 -23.69
N VAL A 531 -11.32 4.12 -24.99
CA VAL A 531 -12.34 4.38 -26.03
C VAL A 531 -13.61 3.59 -25.76
N THR A 532 -13.53 2.31 -25.38
CA THR A 532 -14.70 1.49 -25.10
C THR A 532 -15.52 2.07 -23.96
N TYR A 533 -14.91 2.32 -22.81
CA TYR A 533 -15.63 2.85 -21.65
C TYR A 533 -16.20 4.26 -21.89
N VAL A 534 -15.51 5.10 -22.65
CA VAL A 534 -16.05 6.40 -23.05
C VAL A 534 -17.24 6.22 -24.00
N ALA A 535 -17.10 5.36 -25.03
CA ALA A 535 -18.14 5.16 -26.06
C ALA A 535 -19.42 4.54 -25.52
N GLU A 536 -19.30 3.64 -24.52
CA GLU A 536 -20.46 3.00 -23.88
C GLU A 536 -21.32 3.98 -23.08
N ASN A 537 -20.73 5.07 -22.60
CA ASN A 537 -21.39 5.97 -21.64
C ASN A 537 -21.59 7.41 -22.17
N LEU A 538 -20.73 7.87 -23.08
CA LEU A 538 -20.65 9.28 -23.48
C LEU A 538 -20.37 9.42 -24.98
N GLN A 539 -20.76 10.54 -25.55
CA GLN A 539 -20.40 10.88 -26.93
C GLN A 539 -18.90 11.25 -27.01
N ILE A 540 -18.15 10.48 -27.84
CA ILE A 540 -16.70 10.67 -27.98
C ILE A 540 -16.36 12.04 -28.59
N ARG A 541 -15.34 12.69 -27.98
CA ARG A 541 -14.67 13.87 -28.52
C ARG A 541 -13.19 13.56 -28.70
N TYR A 542 -12.63 13.96 -29.84
CA TYR A 542 -11.23 13.65 -30.18
C TYR A 542 -10.26 14.83 -29.98
N ASP A 543 -10.76 16.02 -29.62
CA ASP A 543 -9.88 17.08 -29.14
C ASP A 543 -9.32 16.75 -27.75
N LEU A 544 -8.07 17.14 -27.48
CA LEU A 544 -7.41 16.77 -26.23
C LEU A 544 -8.17 17.23 -24.96
N PRO A 545 -8.69 18.47 -24.87
CA PRO A 545 -9.47 18.85 -23.70
C PRO A 545 -10.74 18.02 -23.52
N GLY A 546 -11.49 17.79 -24.61
CA GLY A 546 -12.70 16.97 -24.59
C GLY A 546 -12.42 15.54 -24.20
N TYR A 547 -11.44 14.88 -24.81
CA TYR A 547 -11.08 13.50 -24.49
C TYR A 547 -10.56 13.35 -23.06
N THR A 548 -9.71 14.28 -22.59
CA THR A 548 -9.26 14.32 -21.19
C THR A 548 -10.45 14.38 -20.24
N HIS A 549 -11.41 15.26 -20.49
CA HIS A 549 -12.61 15.38 -19.67
C HIS A 549 -13.43 14.08 -19.65
N LEU A 550 -13.67 13.48 -20.81
CA LEU A 550 -14.46 12.25 -20.92
C LEU A 550 -13.81 11.07 -20.16
N THR A 551 -12.51 10.86 -20.32
CA THR A 551 -11.80 9.78 -19.58
C THR A 551 -11.82 10.01 -18.06
N GLN A 552 -11.73 11.25 -17.62
CA GLN A 552 -11.82 11.61 -16.20
C GLN A 552 -13.24 11.45 -15.64
N VAL A 553 -14.27 11.74 -16.42
CA VAL A 553 -15.67 11.53 -16.01
C VAL A 553 -15.94 10.03 -15.85
N VAL A 554 -15.56 9.21 -16.83
CA VAL A 554 -15.72 7.76 -16.74
C VAL A 554 -14.96 7.18 -15.55
N GLN A 555 -13.71 7.62 -15.30
CA GLN A 555 -12.96 7.23 -14.13
C GLN A 555 -13.71 7.62 -12.83
N ALA A 556 -14.24 8.84 -12.76
CA ALA A 556 -14.96 9.33 -11.59
C ALA A 556 -16.25 8.55 -11.32
N GLU A 557 -17.03 8.24 -12.37
CA GLU A 557 -18.25 7.44 -12.27
C GLU A 557 -17.94 6.01 -11.82
N ALA A 558 -16.90 5.39 -12.39
CA ALA A 558 -16.47 4.05 -11.96
C ALA A 558 -16.10 4.03 -10.47
N MET A 559 -15.35 5.02 -10.00
CA MET A 559 -15.02 5.15 -8.57
C MET A 559 -16.27 5.42 -7.72
N HIS A 560 -17.17 6.26 -8.18
CA HIS A 560 -18.42 6.54 -7.49
C HIS A 560 -19.26 5.27 -7.28
N PHE A 561 -19.52 4.51 -8.35
CA PHE A 561 -20.28 3.26 -8.27
C PHE A 561 -19.61 2.23 -7.36
N ALA A 562 -18.32 2.00 -7.52
CA ALA A 562 -17.58 1.01 -6.75
C ALA A 562 -17.59 1.32 -5.25
N TYR A 563 -17.17 2.52 -4.85
CA TYR A 563 -17.11 2.89 -3.43
C TYR A 563 -18.48 2.93 -2.76
N LYS A 564 -19.50 3.44 -3.46
CA LYS A 564 -20.89 3.45 -2.93
C LYS A 564 -21.42 2.04 -2.73
N THR A 565 -21.25 1.19 -3.73
CA THR A 565 -21.76 -0.19 -3.72
C THR A 565 -21.06 -1.05 -2.67
N TRP A 566 -19.74 -1.05 -2.64
CA TRP A 566 -18.99 -1.89 -1.70
C TRP A 566 -19.05 -1.35 -0.27
N ARG A 567 -19.14 -0.03 -0.08
CA ARG A 567 -19.40 0.55 1.25
C ARG A 567 -20.81 0.19 1.78
N ARG A 568 -21.83 0.10 0.90
CA ARG A 568 -23.15 -0.44 1.31
C ARG A 568 -23.03 -1.84 1.91
N MET A 569 -22.11 -2.66 1.37
CA MET A 569 -21.84 -4.03 1.83
C MET A 569 -21.13 -4.09 3.18
N TRP A 570 -20.70 -2.97 3.74
CA TRP A 570 -20.27 -2.90 5.13
C TRP A 570 -21.39 -3.41 6.07
N GLY A 571 -22.64 -3.17 5.74
CA GLY A 571 -23.78 -3.74 6.44
C GLY A 571 -23.87 -3.30 7.91
N THR A 572 -24.32 -4.23 8.77
CA THR A 572 -24.46 -4.02 10.21
C THR A 572 -23.46 -4.88 11.00
N PRO A 573 -23.21 -4.59 12.30
CA PRO A 573 -22.42 -5.46 13.17
C PRO A 573 -22.90 -6.91 13.11
N GLY A 574 -21.96 -7.85 12.93
CA GLY A 574 -22.25 -9.28 12.76
C GLY A 574 -22.67 -9.70 11.33
N ALA A 575 -22.84 -8.74 10.41
CA ALA A 575 -23.22 -9.00 9.01
C ALA A 575 -22.34 -8.18 8.02
N ARG A 576 -21.04 -8.07 8.32
CA ARG A 576 -20.06 -7.37 7.48
C ARG A 576 -19.73 -8.19 6.24
N ARG A 577 -20.17 -7.74 5.06
CA ARG A 577 -19.93 -8.45 3.79
C ARG A 577 -18.66 -7.99 3.08
N CYS A 578 -18.31 -6.70 3.18
CA CYS A 578 -17.09 -6.12 2.61
C CYS A 578 -16.43 -5.23 3.65
N GLY A 579 -15.17 -5.51 4.05
CA GLY A 579 -14.45 -4.80 5.10
C GLY A 579 -13.67 -3.58 4.63
N GLY A 580 -13.46 -3.43 3.31
CA GLY A 580 -12.72 -2.29 2.77
C GLY A 580 -12.60 -2.29 1.26
N VAL A 581 -12.15 -1.14 0.74
CA VAL A 581 -11.93 -0.92 -0.69
C VAL A 581 -10.77 0.02 -0.92
N LEU A 582 -9.79 -0.42 -1.71
CA LEU A 582 -8.58 0.33 -2.03
C LEU A 582 -8.45 0.47 -3.54
N VAL A 583 -8.53 1.69 -4.06
CA VAL A 583 -8.35 1.93 -5.49
C VAL A 583 -6.88 1.75 -5.90
N TRP A 584 -6.66 1.09 -6.99
CA TRP A 584 -5.42 1.14 -7.74
C TRP A 584 -5.50 2.32 -8.72
N GLN A 585 -4.79 3.45 -8.49
CA GLN A 585 -3.88 3.75 -7.41
C GLN A 585 -4.04 5.23 -6.98
N LEU A 586 -3.43 5.63 -5.86
CA LEU A 586 -3.49 7.03 -5.43
C LEU A 586 -2.69 7.95 -6.35
N ASN A 587 -1.43 7.58 -6.62
CA ASN A 587 -0.38 8.44 -7.19
C ASN A 587 0.30 7.85 -8.42
N ASP A 588 1.07 8.67 -9.11
CA ASP A 588 1.99 8.32 -10.19
C ASP A 588 3.45 8.55 -9.78
N CYS A 589 4.40 7.76 -10.31
CA CYS A 589 5.84 7.98 -10.10
C CYS A 589 6.50 8.84 -11.18
N TRP A 590 5.79 9.20 -12.23
CA TRP A 590 6.20 10.07 -13.34
C TRP A 590 4.96 10.65 -14.03
N PRO A 591 5.07 11.73 -14.83
CA PRO A 591 3.93 12.26 -15.58
C PRO A 591 3.45 11.27 -16.66
N THR A 592 2.23 10.75 -16.49
CA THR A 592 1.69 9.64 -17.30
C THR A 592 0.16 9.66 -17.39
N MET A 593 -0.42 8.80 -18.24
CA MET A 593 -1.80 8.35 -18.17
C MET A 593 -1.84 7.04 -17.44
N SER A 594 -2.72 6.91 -16.44
CA SER A 594 -2.78 5.75 -15.58
C SER A 594 -4.09 5.66 -14.82
N TRP A 595 -4.17 4.69 -13.92
CA TRP A 595 -5.27 4.54 -12.94
C TRP A 595 -5.21 5.55 -11.79
N ALA A 596 -4.08 6.28 -11.61
CA ALA A 596 -3.93 7.21 -10.50
C ALA A 596 -5.08 8.20 -10.39
N VAL A 597 -5.60 8.40 -9.17
CA VAL A 597 -6.68 9.36 -8.91
C VAL A 597 -6.17 10.76 -8.60
N VAL A 598 -4.88 10.88 -8.32
CA VAL A 598 -4.13 12.14 -8.23
C VAL A 598 -2.92 12.02 -9.14
N ASP A 599 -2.69 12.95 -10.04
CA ASP A 599 -1.58 12.88 -10.99
C ASP A 599 -0.21 13.14 -10.34
N TYR A 600 0.88 12.86 -11.06
CA TYR A 600 2.26 13.01 -10.59
C TYR A 600 2.58 14.39 -9.95
N HIS A 601 1.94 15.45 -10.42
CA HIS A 601 2.13 16.80 -9.87
C HIS A 601 1.25 17.12 -8.66
N GLY A 602 0.54 16.11 -8.12
CA GLY A 602 -0.36 16.27 -6.99
C GLY A 602 -1.67 16.95 -7.35
N VAL A 603 -2.09 16.94 -8.64
CA VAL A 603 -3.36 17.48 -9.07
C VAL A 603 -4.44 16.40 -9.00
N PRO A 604 -5.45 16.54 -8.12
CA PRO A 604 -6.53 15.57 -8.01
C PRO A 604 -7.38 15.52 -9.28
N LYS A 605 -7.66 14.33 -9.78
CA LYS A 605 -8.64 14.09 -10.84
C LYS A 605 -10.07 14.08 -10.27
N PRO A 606 -11.13 14.20 -11.09
CA PRO A 606 -12.52 14.08 -10.62
C PRO A 606 -12.81 12.81 -9.80
N ALA A 607 -12.14 11.71 -10.11
CA ALA A 607 -12.22 10.44 -9.37
C ALA A 607 -11.86 10.58 -7.88
N TYR A 608 -10.85 11.36 -7.54
CA TYR A 608 -10.49 11.65 -6.14
C TYR A 608 -11.67 12.26 -5.37
N TYR A 609 -12.38 13.22 -5.97
CA TYR A 609 -13.53 13.85 -5.33
C TYR A 609 -14.75 12.92 -5.26
N ALA A 610 -14.91 12.00 -6.21
CA ALA A 610 -15.93 10.96 -6.18
C ALA A 610 -15.70 10.02 -4.98
N ILE A 611 -14.46 9.55 -4.77
CA ILE A 611 -14.05 8.75 -3.62
C ILE A 611 -14.28 9.53 -2.31
N ALA A 612 -13.80 10.79 -2.24
CA ALA A 612 -13.95 11.63 -1.06
C ALA A 612 -15.41 11.82 -0.63
N ARG A 613 -16.33 11.93 -1.61
CA ARG A 613 -17.77 12.00 -1.33
C ARG A 613 -18.33 10.67 -0.82
N ALA A 614 -17.97 9.56 -1.50
CA ALA A 614 -18.46 8.24 -1.12
C ALA A 614 -17.95 7.78 0.26
N LEU A 615 -16.82 8.30 0.73
CA LEU A 615 -16.23 8.01 2.04
C LEU A 615 -16.53 9.05 3.12
N ARG A 616 -17.47 9.98 2.92
CA ARG A 616 -17.92 10.89 3.99
C ARG A 616 -18.37 10.11 5.22
N PRO A 617 -18.17 10.64 6.44
CA PRO A 617 -18.59 9.97 7.66
C PRO A 617 -20.09 9.60 7.70
N LEU A 618 -20.92 10.37 7.00
CA LEU A 618 -22.32 10.07 6.73
C LEU A 618 -22.58 10.35 5.26
N ASP A 619 -23.09 9.35 4.53
CA ASP A 619 -23.32 9.46 3.11
C ASP A 619 -24.56 8.69 2.67
N VAL A 620 -25.25 9.17 1.63
CA VAL A 620 -26.44 8.52 1.05
C VAL A 620 -26.07 7.88 -0.28
N GLY A 621 -26.53 6.67 -0.49
CA GLY A 621 -26.42 5.95 -1.76
C GLY A 621 -27.76 5.62 -2.36
N VAL A 622 -27.78 5.53 -3.69
CA VAL A 622 -28.93 5.12 -4.49
C VAL A 622 -28.46 4.06 -5.48
N SER A 623 -29.23 3.00 -5.62
CA SER A 623 -29.12 2.08 -6.75
C SER A 623 -30.43 1.99 -7.48
N ARG A 624 -30.38 1.75 -8.78
CA ARG A 624 -31.54 1.54 -9.62
C ARG A 624 -31.28 0.46 -10.65
N SER A 625 -32.30 -0.24 -11.08
CA SER A 625 -32.21 -1.10 -12.25
C SER A 625 -31.92 -0.25 -13.49
N CYS A 626 -30.92 -0.64 -14.27
CA CYS A 626 -30.60 0.01 -15.54
C CYS A 626 -31.07 -0.90 -16.66
N PRO A 627 -32.17 -0.56 -17.36
CA PRO A 627 -32.57 -1.29 -18.56
C PRO A 627 -31.49 -1.15 -19.63
N ASP A 628 -31.28 -2.23 -20.38
CA ASP A 628 -30.35 -2.23 -21.51
C ASP A 628 -30.97 -1.49 -22.71
N TRP A 629 -30.64 -0.22 -22.84
CA TRP A 629 -31.08 0.63 -23.96
C TRP A 629 -30.44 0.26 -25.30
N THR A 630 -29.39 -0.55 -25.29
CA THR A 630 -28.69 -0.94 -26.52
C THR A 630 -29.38 -2.11 -27.23
N SER A 631 -30.35 -2.72 -26.58
CA SER A 631 -31.16 -3.76 -27.23
C SER A 631 -32.01 -3.10 -28.32
N GLY A 632 -31.75 -3.45 -29.57
CA GLY A 632 -32.52 -2.95 -30.73
C GLY A 632 -34.02 -3.33 -30.76
N HIS A 633 -34.50 -3.92 -29.68
CA HIS A 633 -35.87 -4.37 -29.47
C HIS A 633 -36.59 -3.59 -28.33
N ALA A 634 -35.92 -2.63 -27.73
CA ALA A 634 -36.58 -1.76 -26.73
C ALA A 634 -37.64 -0.91 -27.42
N ASP A 635 -38.88 -1.01 -26.97
CA ASP A 635 -39.94 -0.13 -27.39
C ASP A 635 -39.85 1.21 -26.64
N PRO A 636 -39.45 2.30 -27.30
CA PRO A 636 -39.27 3.59 -26.62
C PRO A 636 -40.61 4.20 -26.16
N THR A 637 -41.75 3.66 -26.63
CA THR A 637 -43.08 4.14 -26.24
C THR A 637 -43.66 3.36 -25.07
N ALA A 638 -43.04 2.24 -24.66
CA ALA A 638 -43.52 1.44 -23.53
C ALA A 638 -43.33 2.15 -22.21
N ALA A 639 -44.30 1.99 -21.31
CA ALA A 639 -44.17 2.41 -19.94
C ALA A 639 -43.01 1.64 -19.27
N MET A 640 -42.12 2.35 -18.56
CA MET A 640 -40.96 1.76 -17.92
C MET A 640 -41.12 1.76 -16.42
N THR A 641 -40.80 0.65 -15.80
CA THR A 641 -40.74 0.52 -14.35
C THR A 641 -39.31 0.30 -13.93
N THR A 642 -38.82 1.19 -13.06
CA THR A 642 -37.46 1.13 -12.51
C THR A 642 -37.53 0.83 -11.01
N GLU A 643 -36.92 -0.25 -10.59
CA GLU A 643 -36.69 -0.50 -9.17
C GLU A 643 -35.53 0.37 -8.69
N PHE A 644 -35.67 0.96 -7.51
CA PHE A 644 -34.62 1.72 -6.87
C PHE A 644 -34.54 1.45 -5.36
N GLU A 645 -33.34 1.55 -4.84
CA GLU A 645 -33.06 1.38 -3.43
C GLU A 645 -32.23 2.57 -2.93
N VAL A 646 -32.52 3.01 -1.69
CA VAL A 646 -31.79 4.11 -1.05
C VAL A 646 -31.34 3.67 0.33
N TRP A 647 -30.07 3.92 0.63
CA TRP A 647 -29.45 3.60 1.91
C TRP A 647 -28.60 4.76 2.43
N ILE A 648 -28.33 4.73 3.75
CA ILE A 648 -27.38 5.62 4.39
C ILE A 648 -26.21 4.77 4.91
N ALA A 649 -24.97 5.13 4.55
CA ALA A 649 -23.75 4.55 5.08
C ALA A 649 -23.13 5.49 6.10
N SER A 650 -22.87 4.99 7.31
CA SER A 650 -22.27 5.75 8.41
C SER A 650 -20.99 5.11 8.92
N SER A 651 -19.94 5.89 9.11
CA SER A 651 -18.75 5.52 9.89
C SER A 651 -18.70 6.23 11.25
N ARG A 652 -19.75 6.97 11.60
CA ARG A 652 -19.89 7.59 12.93
C ARG A 652 -20.12 6.50 13.98
N VAL A 653 -19.43 6.61 15.09
CA VAL A 653 -19.55 5.65 16.21
C VAL A 653 -20.85 5.79 17.00
N GLU A 654 -21.63 6.84 16.73
CA GLU A 654 -22.96 7.09 17.30
C GLU A 654 -24.02 7.15 16.20
N ALA A 655 -25.24 6.74 16.53
CA ALA A 655 -26.39 6.84 15.62
C ALA A 655 -26.76 8.30 15.38
N VAL A 656 -27.14 8.64 14.15
CA VAL A 656 -27.42 10.01 13.71
C VAL A 656 -28.85 10.14 13.19
N LYS A 657 -29.60 11.12 13.72
CA LYS A 657 -30.89 11.51 13.13
C LYS A 657 -30.65 12.26 11.83
N ALA A 658 -31.29 11.83 10.76
CA ALA A 658 -31.20 12.43 9.44
C ALA A 658 -32.59 12.57 8.81
N ARG A 659 -32.79 13.57 7.98
CA ARG A 659 -33.96 13.71 7.11
C ARG A 659 -33.52 13.40 5.68
N LEU A 660 -34.07 12.32 5.12
CA LEU A 660 -33.84 11.90 3.74
C LEU A 660 -34.91 12.52 2.85
N GLU A 661 -34.47 13.10 1.73
CA GLU A 661 -35.31 13.59 0.66
C GLU A 661 -34.88 12.98 -0.66
N VAL A 662 -35.79 12.29 -1.35
CA VAL A 662 -35.57 11.70 -2.67
C VAL A 662 -36.45 12.41 -3.67
N LYS A 663 -35.80 13.05 -4.67
CA LYS A 663 -36.49 13.76 -5.76
C LYS A 663 -36.35 12.99 -7.08
N PHE A 664 -37.38 13.08 -7.87
CA PHE A 664 -37.44 12.49 -9.22
C PHE A 664 -37.48 13.66 -10.22
N ILE A 665 -36.41 13.83 -10.99
CA ILE A 665 -36.23 14.99 -11.87
C ILE A 665 -36.06 14.48 -13.30
N SER A 666 -36.83 15.04 -14.25
CA SER A 666 -36.61 14.82 -15.67
C SER A 666 -35.34 15.56 -16.12
N ILE A 667 -34.37 14.86 -16.70
CA ILE A 667 -33.14 15.44 -17.19
C ILE A 667 -33.42 16.44 -18.32
N GLY A 668 -34.29 16.09 -19.23
CA GLY A 668 -34.60 16.92 -20.39
C GLY A 668 -35.23 18.28 -20.03
N THR A 669 -36.00 18.33 -18.92
CA THR A 669 -36.74 19.56 -18.52
C THR A 669 -36.24 20.19 -17.22
N GLY A 670 -35.47 19.45 -16.40
CA GLY A 670 -35.04 19.86 -15.07
C GLY A 670 -36.18 19.99 -14.03
N LYS A 671 -37.39 19.49 -14.35
CA LYS A 671 -38.56 19.58 -13.48
C LYS A 671 -38.80 18.28 -12.69
N GLU A 672 -39.33 18.41 -11.49
CA GLU A 672 -39.80 17.27 -10.73
C GLU A 672 -40.96 16.57 -11.44
N VAL A 673 -40.90 15.24 -11.58
CA VAL A 673 -41.89 14.41 -12.28
C VAL A 673 -42.87 13.71 -11.34
N ARG A 674 -42.56 13.74 -10.04
CA ARG A 674 -43.48 13.28 -8.95
C ARG A 674 -43.08 13.96 -7.64
N ASP A 675 -43.96 13.85 -6.62
CA ASP A 675 -43.66 14.36 -5.31
C ASP A 675 -42.45 13.68 -4.67
N ALA A 676 -41.62 14.47 -3.99
CA ALA A 676 -40.45 13.98 -3.29
C ALA A 676 -40.86 13.00 -2.16
N ILE A 677 -40.08 11.93 -1.97
CA ILE A 677 -40.21 11.06 -0.82
C ILE A 677 -39.37 11.66 0.32
N ILE A 678 -40.04 11.98 1.44
CA ILE A 678 -39.39 12.54 2.62
C ILE A 678 -39.54 11.55 3.77
N LYS A 679 -38.42 11.18 4.42
CA LYS A 679 -38.38 10.29 5.57
C LYS A 679 -37.44 10.82 6.64
N ASP A 680 -37.88 10.83 7.90
CA ASP A 680 -36.98 10.96 9.04
C ASP A 680 -36.41 9.57 9.37
N VAL A 681 -35.11 9.49 9.44
CA VAL A 681 -34.35 8.23 9.57
C VAL A 681 -33.34 8.35 10.71
N MET A 682 -33.20 7.27 11.48
CA MET A 682 -32.05 7.09 12.36
C MET A 682 -30.99 6.30 11.57
N ALA A 683 -29.92 6.94 11.19
CA ALA A 683 -28.75 6.25 10.60
C ALA A 683 -28.01 5.53 11.72
N ASP A 684 -27.86 4.23 11.60
CA ASP A 684 -27.19 3.38 12.59
C ASP A 684 -25.71 3.73 12.74
N ALA A 685 -25.21 3.54 13.96
CA ALA A 685 -23.80 3.77 14.27
C ALA A 685 -22.91 2.78 13.48
N ASN A 686 -21.91 3.29 12.78
CA ASN A 686 -20.89 2.53 12.06
C ASN A 686 -21.49 1.37 11.21
N ALA A 687 -22.52 1.69 10.43
CA ALA A 687 -23.32 0.69 9.73
C ALA A 687 -23.95 1.26 8.44
N THR A 688 -24.53 0.37 7.67
CA THR A 688 -25.43 0.71 6.57
C THR A 688 -26.87 0.56 7.01
N THR A 689 -27.67 1.62 6.86
CA THR A 689 -29.12 1.64 7.13
C THR A 689 -29.85 1.63 5.80
N GLU A 690 -30.56 0.56 5.47
CA GLU A 690 -31.42 0.47 4.30
C GLU A 690 -32.72 1.26 4.56
N VAL A 691 -33.08 2.20 3.68
CA VAL A 691 -34.15 3.16 3.94
C VAL A 691 -35.33 2.99 3.02
N ILE A 692 -35.13 2.81 1.73
CA ILE A 692 -36.19 2.69 0.72
C ILE A 692 -35.81 1.54 -0.22
N LYS A 693 -36.84 0.74 -0.53
CA LYS A 693 -36.90 -0.14 -1.68
C LYS A 693 -38.27 0.03 -2.31
N ASP A 694 -38.30 0.56 -3.52
CA ASP A 694 -39.54 0.95 -4.18
C ASP A 694 -39.38 0.88 -5.71
N THR A 695 -40.46 1.06 -6.42
CA THR A 695 -40.50 1.13 -7.87
C THR A 695 -41.02 2.48 -8.33
N HIS A 696 -40.45 2.95 -9.45
CA HIS A 696 -40.96 4.12 -10.15
C HIS A 696 -41.34 3.74 -11.56
N SER A 697 -42.60 4.05 -11.95
CA SER A 697 -43.09 3.84 -13.30
C SER A 697 -43.21 5.19 -14.03
N THR A 698 -42.59 5.27 -15.17
CA THR A 698 -42.75 6.39 -16.11
C THR A 698 -43.79 5.99 -17.16
N PRO A 699 -44.77 6.85 -17.48
CA PRO A 699 -45.66 6.58 -18.61
C PRO A 699 -44.83 6.54 -19.92
N GLY A 700 -45.21 5.71 -20.85
CA GLY A 700 -44.61 5.72 -22.19
C GLY A 700 -44.80 7.08 -22.88
N ASN A 701 -43.88 7.48 -23.74
CA ASN A 701 -43.95 8.73 -24.46
C ASN A 701 -44.56 8.51 -25.83
N GLU A 702 -45.62 9.24 -26.15
CA GLU A 702 -46.26 9.16 -27.45
C GLU A 702 -45.39 9.69 -28.61
N ASP A 703 -44.38 10.52 -28.30
CA ASP A 703 -43.48 11.16 -29.26
C ASP A 703 -42.11 10.48 -29.43
N GLY A 704 -41.89 9.33 -28.76
CA GLY A 704 -40.68 8.51 -28.94
C GLY A 704 -39.41 9.10 -28.38
N THR A 705 -39.52 10.14 -27.52
CA THR A 705 -38.34 10.68 -26.79
C THR A 705 -37.98 9.81 -25.60
N ALA A 706 -36.71 9.42 -25.49
CA ALA A 706 -36.23 8.60 -24.38
C ALA A 706 -36.35 9.33 -23.03
N TRP A 707 -36.79 8.63 -22.00
CA TRP A 707 -36.83 9.15 -20.63
C TRP A 707 -35.51 8.85 -19.94
N GLU A 708 -34.85 9.88 -19.49
CA GLU A 708 -33.71 9.77 -18.62
C GLU A 708 -34.13 10.18 -17.20
N LEU A 709 -34.01 9.26 -16.25
CA LEU A 709 -34.21 9.49 -14.81
C LEU A 709 -32.86 9.48 -14.10
N TYR A 710 -32.57 10.57 -13.41
CA TYR A 710 -31.43 10.65 -12.49
C TYR A 710 -31.88 10.71 -11.04
#